data_87131fa39fba3425fa22673c29e58bee
#
_entry.id   87131fa39fba3425fa22673c29e58bee
#
_cell.length_a   1.000
_cell.length_b   1.000
_cell.length_c   1.000
_cell.angle_alpha   90.00
_cell.angle_beta   90.00
_cell.angle_gamma   90.00
#
_symmetry.space_group_name_H-M   'P 1'
#
loop_
_entity.id
_entity.type
_entity.pdbx_description
1 polymer ?
#
loop_
_entity_poly.entity_id
_entity_poly.type
_entity_poly.pdbx_seq_one_letter_code
_entity_poly.pdbx_strand_id
1 'polypeptide(L)'
;MARPLAALAIVLALAGFTPAAAEVAALPPLPPARVAIVIGNQDYDRIEDLPNAARDATDMANFLRLYGFEVFAGENLDRREFETLLREALLNLPLGSEVVFFYAGHGLQVGNRNFLLPTDAAFANTGDLAAYAITLDRVIDALAARASVHVVFVDACRSNPFPGVRLATGLAATLAETKTGFGPFESLLNSLVAFSSSPGQVAVDGPAGGNSPYTAALMNAVAASPDQDLPLTLAGVRAAVMTATSGSQTPWESSTLAQPFRFGMAGDGTFLTAPVPASAGTAERGLATLPLTARAGFDRMVDLAPALFDLRAQPLQDAVVTGLPTNGEVAVLDGGRALFYRPDLFETDAAGITAHRHRDRVTLETGPPGLRELVTVDLDLLADPCDVQAGAPLDLQGVGLYRLPNEIDVKAALAACRAAVDRHPDIPRFRSQLGRAQQAAGDFVAALDSFRAAGAAGHTRSLQSEAYLLTTSRIDRTLVPIPEDQARVAILLDQGIAAGDPYAIHARGLRLLRDSTTPADRQRGFDLLDRAAELGHTYAMNELGFYFLDRDSDHYQPDRGMTYLRASFERNDIYGMNNLGLVALNGLDGNPPDLALAAQYLEQAAAGGHPKAPASLGRMVMRGQIGAKDAARAVSYYDLGLARGDGWGGANGAGIILDGKVAGLGAGDAAARAAKAVLLPGAKASEAADKVLGQLNRRALDAGLQIILNELGEALQVDGAAGPVTLNILTARAEAAGLKADGDTPRDRLVLAARLYWQARPTRPDLF
;
A
#
# COMPACT_ATOMS: atom_id res chain seq x y z
N MET A 1 24.40 25.65 -48.01
CA MET A 1 25.61 25.59 -47.15
C MET A 1 25.34 24.69 -45.97
N ALA A 2 25.57 23.41 -46.14
CA ALA A 2 25.42 22.40 -45.08
C ALA A 2 26.69 21.55 -45.06
N ARG A 3 27.40 21.54 -43.97
CA ARG A 3 28.45 20.68 -43.46
C ARG A 3 29.37 21.55 -42.56
N PRO A 4 29.59 21.20 -41.31
CA PRO A 4 30.29 20.00 -40.88
C PRO A 4 29.81 19.53 -39.48
N LEU A 5 29.02 18.52 -39.38
CA LEU A 5 28.72 17.83 -38.12
C LEU A 5 28.98 16.30 -38.15
N ALA A 6 29.30 15.79 -39.35
CA ALA A 6 29.58 14.36 -39.52
C ALA A 6 31.05 13.96 -39.28
N ALA A 7 31.96 14.93 -39.19
CA ALA A 7 33.39 14.62 -39.00
C ALA A 7 33.82 14.44 -37.53
N LEU A 8 33.03 14.89 -36.56
CA LEU A 8 33.38 14.80 -35.13
C LEU A 8 32.99 13.46 -34.51
N ALA A 9 32.00 12.76 -35.06
CA ALA A 9 31.57 11.46 -34.57
C ALA A 9 32.50 10.29 -34.94
N ILE A 10 33.25 10.43 -36.02
CA ILE A 10 34.18 9.36 -36.53
C ILE A 10 35.52 9.36 -35.80
N VAL A 11 35.94 10.51 -35.26
CA VAL A 11 37.24 10.60 -34.52
C VAL A 11 37.12 10.07 -33.09
N LEU A 12 35.94 10.12 -32.50
CA LEU A 12 35.68 9.58 -31.14
C LEU A 12 35.50 8.06 -31.11
N ALA A 13 35.16 7.43 -32.24
CA ALA A 13 35.03 5.98 -32.36
C ALA A 13 36.38 5.23 -32.50
N LEU A 14 37.46 5.93 -32.80
CA LEU A 14 38.78 5.33 -32.94
C LEU A 14 39.68 5.44 -31.70
N ALA A 15 39.21 6.14 -30.66
CA ALA A 15 40.03 6.36 -29.45
C ALA A 15 39.75 5.36 -28.29
N GLY A 16 38.90 4.36 -28.47
CA GLY A 16 38.70 3.29 -27.49
C GLY A 16 38.21 3.77 -26.11
N PHE A 17 37.60 4.98 -26.01
CA PHE A 17 36.96 5.43 -24.78
C PHE A 17 35.53 4.86 -24.73
N THR A 18 35.34 3.74 -24.06
CA THR A 18 34.05 3.42 -23.46
C THR A 18 33.75 4.54 -22.46
N PRO A 19 32.64 5.28 -22.61
CA PRO A 19 32.19 6.13 -21.51
C PRO A 19 31.85 5.18 -20.36
N ALA A 20 32.63 5.24 -19.29
CA ALA A 20 32.15 4.75 -18.02
C ALA A 20 30.84 5.50 -17.80
N ALA A 21 29.73 4.77 -17.81
CA ALA A 21 28.48 5.29 -17.28
C ALA A 21 28.80 5.67 -15.83
N ALA A 22 29.01 6.97 -15.59
CA ALA A 22 28.97 7.49 -14.25
C ALA A 22 27.54 7.19 -13.79
N GLU A 23 27.38 6.19 -12.97
CA GLU A 23 26.20 5.96 -12.17
C GLU A 23 26.01 7.27 -11.39
N VAL A 24 25.07 8.09 -11.83
CA VAL A 24 24.62 9.25 -11.07
C VAL A 24 24.02 8.63 -9.83
N ALA A 25 24.79 8.65 -8.73
CA ALA A 25 24.27 8.28 -7.44
C ALA A 25 22.96 9.04 -7.26
N ALA A 26 21.86 8.33 -7.16
CA ALA A 26 20.57 8.93 -6.92
C ALA A 26 20.72 9.77 -5.65
N LEU A 27 20.50 11.07 -5.78
CA LEU A 27 20.47 11.95 -4.62
C LEU A 27 19.46 11.34 -3.63
N PRO A 28 19.80 11.28 -2.34
CA PRO A 28 18.83 10.82 -1.34
C PRO A 28 17.54 11.63 -1.51
N PRO A 29 16.36 11.01 -1.42
CA PRO A 29 15.11 11.73 -1.52
C PRO A 29 15.11 12.86 -0.51
N LEU A 30 14.75 14.05 -0.98
CA LEU A 30 14.57 15.19 -0.06
C LEU A 30 13.55 14.79 1.01
N PRO A 31 13.76 15.17 2.27
CA PRO A 31 12.77 14.95 3.32
C PRO A 31 11.42 15.54 2.86
N PRO A 32 10.29 14.92 3.21
CA PRO A 32 8.98 15.43 2.84
C PRO A 32 8.80 16.86 3.34
N ALA A 33 8.20 17.70 2.52
CA ALA A 33 7.86 19.05 2.96
C ALA A 33 6.84 18.96 4.11
N ARG A 34 7.00 19.81 5.14
CA ARG A 34 6.14 19.83 6.32
C ARG A 34 5.28 21.07 6.28
N VAL A 35 3.97 20.90 6.21
CA VAL A 35 3.00 21.99 6.11
C VAL A 35 1.98 21.88 7.22
N ALA A 36 1.62 23.01 7.82
CA ALA A 36 0.55 23.06 8.81
C ALA A 36 -0.54 24.05 8.40
N ILE A 37 -1.79 23.68 8.64
CA ILE A 37 -2.96 24.55 8.49
C ILE A 37 -3.58 24.69 9.86
N VAL A 38 -3.64 25.92 10.38
CA VAL A 38 -4.04 26.19 11.76
C VAL A 38 -5.14 27.23 11.77
N ILE A 39 -6.29 26.87 12.34
CA ILE A 39 -7.47 27.72 12.37
C ILE A 39 -8.02 27.82 13.79
N GLY A 40 -8.27 29.04 14.26
CA GLY A 40 -8.90 29.34 15.55
C GLY A 40 -10.10 30.26 15.40
N ASN A 41 -11.30 29.76 15.65
CA ASN A 41 -12.51 30.55 15.61
C ASN A 41 -13.03 30.78 17.03
N GLN A 42 -12.97 32.03 17.47
CA GLN A 42 -13.33 32.47 18.79
C GLN A 42 -14.61 33.33 18.79
N ASP A 43 -14.64 34.35 17.92
CA ASP A 43 -15.70 35.37 17.88
C ASP A 43 -16.74 34.98 16.83
N TYR A 44 -17.94 34.64 17.26
CA TYR A 44 -18.99 34.12 16.40
C TYR A 44 -20.19 35.11 16.28
N ASP A 45 -20.72 35.27 15.08
CA ASP A 45 -21.83 36.20 14.83
C ASP A 45 -23.18 35.82 15.48
N ARG A 46 -23.40 34.50 15.67
CA ARG A 46 -24.74 33.95 15.99
C ARG A 46 -24.76 32.96 17.14
N ILE A 47 -23.63 32.52 17.63
CA ILE A 47 -23.46 31.59 18.73
C ILE A 47 -22.52 32.17 19.77
N GLU A 48 -22.41 31.53 20.93
CA GLU A 48 -21.58 31.99 22.03
C GLU A 48 -20.08 32.00 21.61
N ASP A 49 -19.37 33.07 21.96
CA ASP A 49 -17.94 33.19 21.74
C ASP A 49 -17.16 32.22 22.63
N LEU A 50 -15.97 31.81 22.15
CA LEU A 50 -15.06 30.94 22.88
C LEU A 50 -13.88 31.78 23.45
N PRO A 51 -13.51 31.64 24.71
CA PRO A 51 -12.52 32.53 25.32
C PRO A 51 -11.08 32.33 24.86
N ASN A 52 -10.70 31.16 24.28
CA ASN A 52 -9.30 30.80 24.05
C ASN A 52 -8.99 30.27 22.64
N ALA A 53 -9.97 30.01 21.77
CA ALA A 53 -9.76 29.31 20.50
C ALA A 53 -8.78 30.02 19.54
N ALA A 54 -8.84 31.34 19.43
CA ALA A 54 -7.90 32.13 18.61
C ALA A 54 -6.47 32.06 19.18
N ARG A 55 -6.34 32.08 20.49
CA ARG A 55 -5.06 31.95 21.17
C ARG A 55 -4.46 30.55 20.98
N ASP A 56 -5.26 29.48 21.10
CA ASP A 56 -4.83 28.11 20.87
C ASP A 56 -4.24 27.96 19.46
N ALA A 57 -4.90 28.56 18.47
CA ALA A 57 -4.41 28.54 17.09
C ALA A 57 -3.11 29.35 16.93
N THR A 58 -3.03 30.55 17.50
CA THR A 58 -1.82 31.36 17.43
C THR A 58 -0.63 30.66 18.07
N ASP A 59 -0.79 30.12 19.28
CA ASP A 59 0.26 29.45 20.02
C ASP A 59 0.68 28.16 19.31
N MET A 60 -0.30 27.38 18.77
CA MET A 60 -0.04 26.18 17.97
C MET A 60 0.69 26.51 16.66
N ALA A 61 0.31 27.58 15.97
CA ALA A 61 0.98 28.02 14.74
C ALA A 61 2.44 28.37 14.99
N ASN A 62 2.73 29.10 16.06
CA ASN A 62 4.09 29.46 16.46
C ASN A 62 4.87 28.21 16.87
N PHE A 63 4.24 27.32 17.61
CA PHE A 63 4.81 26.03 18.01
C PHE A 63 5.22 25.18 16.79
N LEU A 64 4.33 25.01 15.81
CA LEU A 64 4.62 24.22 14.61
C LEU A 64 5.75 24.83 13.76
N ARG A 65 5.86 26.17 13.70
CA ARG A 65 7.00 26.83 13.04
C ARG A 65 8.34 26.46 13.68
N LEU A 66 8.40 26.30 15.01
CA LEU A 66 9.63 25.85 15.70
C LEU A 66 10.06 24.44 15.27
N TYR A 67 9.12 23.60 14.84
CA TYR A 67 9.37 22.24 14.36
C TYR A 67 9.48 22.15 12.82
N GLY A 68 9.71 23.30 12.16
CA GLY A 68 10.03 23.34 10.72
C GLY A 68 8.83 23.19 9.78
N PHE A 69 7.60 23.41 10.27
CA PHE A 69 6.42 23.47 9.41
C PHE A 69 6.29 24.84 8.73
N GLU A 70 5.97 24.85 7.44
CA GLU A 70 5.38 25.99 6.77
C GLU A 70 3.93 26.12 7.22
N VAL A 71 3.55 27.24 7.84
CA VAL A 71 2.26 27.35 8.54
C VAL A 71 1.36 28.38 7.85
N PHE A 72 0.19 27.90 7.41
CA PHE A 72 -0.96 28.68 6.97
C PHE A 72 -1.91 28.84 8.16
N ALA A 73 -2.03 30.02 8.70
CA ALA A 73 -2.84 30.24 9.90
C ALA A 73 -3.92 31.32 9.66
N GLY A 74 -5.07 31.13 10.32
CA GLY A 74 -6.16 32.09 10.30
C GLY A 74 -6.97 32.09 11.61
N GLU A 75 -7.45 33.25 11.99
CA GLU A 75 -8.27 33.47 13.19
C GLU A 75 -9.61 34.08 12.80
N ASN A 76 -10.67 33.66 13.47
CA ASN A 76 -12.02 34.19 13.29
C ASN A 76 -12.49 34.19 11.83
N LEU A 77 -12.31 33.06 11.15
CA LEU A 77 -12.62 32.93 9.73
C LEU A 77 -14.11 32.68 9.49
N ASP A 78 -14.71 33.52 8.60
CA ASP A 78 -15.97 33.15 7.98
C ASP A 78 -15.80 31.93 7.04
N ARG A 79 -16.89 31.40 6.53
CA ARG A 79 -16.83 30.22 5.65
C ARG A 79 -15.97 30.44 4.42
N ARG A 80 -16.07 31.60 3.81
CA ARG A 80 -15.33 31.93 2.57
C ARG A 80 -13.86 32.06 2.85
N GLU A 81 -13.49 32.67 3.95
CA GLU A 81 -12.10 32.83 4.40
C GLU A 81 -11.49 31.51 4.77
N PHE A 82 -12.24 30.66 5.48
CA PHE A 82 -11.83 29.28 5.82
C PHE A 82 -11.53 28.45 4.55
N GLU A 83 -12.46 28.45 3.58
CA GLU A 83 -12.27 27.74 2.31
C GLU A 83 -11.12 28.34 1.47
N THR A 84 -10.87 29.64 1.58
CA THR A 84 -9.77 30.32 0.90
C THR A 84 -8.43 29.91 1.48
N LEU A 85 -8.28 29.96 2.81
CA LEU A 85 -7.06 29.53 3.52
C LEU A 85 -6.74 28.05 3.22
N LEU A 86 -7.76 27.18 3.30
CA LEU A 86 -7.58 25.77 2.99
C LEU A 86 -7.13 25.56 1.54
N ARG A 87 -7.71 26.31 0.58
CA ARG A 87 -7.34 26.23 -0.84
C ARG A 87 -5.92 26.75 -1.07
N GLU A 88 -5.53 27.85 -0.47
CA GLU A 88 -4.18 28.41 -0.58
C GLU A 88 -3.14 27.42 -0.04
N ALA A 89 -3.38 26.85 1.13
CA ALA A 89 -2.49 25.83 1.70
C ALA A 89 -2.36 24.62 0.79
N LEU A 90 -3.50 24.10 0.26
CA LEU A 90 -3.51 22.95 -0.63
C LEU A 90 -2.83 23.22 -1.99
N LEU A 91 -2.92 24.43 -2.55
CA LEU A 91 -2.22 24.81 -3.78
C LEU A 91 -0.71 24.83 -3.60
N ASN A 92 -0.23 25.23 -2.42
CA ASN A 92 1.19 25.31 -2.08
C ASN A 92 1.73 24.00 -1.48
N LEU A 93 0.88 22.99 -1.26
CA LEU A 93 1.24 21.71 -0.69
C LEU A 93 1.94 20.81 -1.72
N PRO A 94 3.26 20.53 -1.59
CA PRO A 94 3.94 19.59 -2.46
C PRO A 94 3.36 18.17 -2.31
N LEU A 95 3.38 17.39 -3.37
CA LEU A 95 2.98 15.98 -3.30
C LEU A 95 3.92 15.19 -2.37
N GLY A 96 3.34 14.36 -1.50
CA GLY A 96 4.11 13.57 -0.55
C GLY A 96 4.50 14.31 0.72
N SER A 97 3.93 15.49 1.00
CA SER A 97 4.17 16.26 2.22
C SER A 97 3.63 15.57 3.47
N GLU A 98 4.22 15.91 4.62
CA GLU A 98 3.62 15.69 5.94
C GLU A 98 2.77 16.90 6.32
N VAL A 99 1.50 16.68 6.64
CA VAL A 99 0.57 17.78 6.93
C VAL A 99 -0.02 17.67 8.32
N VAL A 100 -0.02 18.79 9.04
CA VAL A 100 -0.77 18.97 10.29
C VAL A 100 -1.93 19.93 10.03
N PHE A 101 -3.13 19.52 10.35
CA PHE A 101 -4.30 20.38 10.42
C PHE A 101 -4.71 20.54 11.87
N PHE A 102 -4.79 21.76 12.36
CA PHE A 102 -5.26 22.09 13.70
C PHE A 102 -6.47 23.01 13.62
N TYR A 103 -7.51 22.68 14.35
CA TYR A 103 -8.71 23.51 14.47
C TYR A 103 -9.10 23.66 15.94
N ALA A 104 -9.21 24.90 16.40
CA ALA A 104 -9.84 25.26 17.66
C ALA A 104 -11.11 26.09 17.40
N GLY A 105 -12.25 25.72 17.98
CA GLY A 105 -13.50 26.40 17.72
C GLY A 105 -14.73 25.54 18.04
N HIS A 106 -15.92 26.03 17.64
CA HIS A 106 -17.11 25.21 17.72
C HIS A 106 -17.16 24.08 16.69
N GLY A 107 -17.61 22.92 17.12
CA GLY A 107 -17.87 21.78 16.25
C GLY A 107 -19.25 21.18 16.51
N LEU A 108 -19.79 20.49 15.52
CA LEU A 108 -21.09 19.87 15.56
C LEU A 108 -21.04 18.47 14.94
N GLN A 109 -21.71 17.50 15.56
CA GLN A 109 -21.95 16.21 14.96
C GLN A 109 -23.40 16.06 14.54
N VAL A 110 -23.66 15.65 13.30
CA VAL A 110 -24.99 15.28 12.79
C VAL A 110 -24.92 13.89 12.15
N GLY A 111 -25.61 12.94 12.74
CA GLY A 111 -25.47 11.53 12.38
C GLY A 111 -24.03 11.05 12.65
N ASN A 112 -23.36 10.54 11.63
CA ASN A 112 -21.95 10.13 11.70
C ASN A 112 -20.97 11.17 11.12
N ARG A 113 -21.42 12.38 10.77
CA ARG A 113 -20.59 13.43 10.19
C ARG A 113 -20.20 14.49 11.20
N ASN A 114 -18.95 14.89 11.16
CA ASN A 114 -18.39 15.95 12.00
C ASN A 114 -18.26 17.24 11.17
N PHE A 115 -18.65 18.35 11.75
CA PHE A 115 -18.67 19.67 11.12
C PHE A 115 -17.85 20.65 11.96
N LEU A 116 -17.03 21.44 11.29
CA LEU A 116 -16.33 22.58 11.85
C LEU A 116 -17.14 23.85 11.53
N LEU A 117 -17.28 24.73 12.51
CA LEU A 117 -18.13 25.90 12.38
C LEU A 117 -17.29 27.17 12.09
N PRO A 118 -17.45 27.80 10.91
CA PRO A 118 -16.95 29.14 10.65
C PRO A 118 -17.71 30.17 11.51
N THR A 119 -17.17 31.38 11.66
CA THR A 119 -17.71 32.42 12.54
C THR A 119 -19.08 32.94 12.10
N ASP A 120 -19.40 32.88 10.82
CA ASP A 120 -20.68 33.27 10.23
C ASP A 120 -21.74 32.15 10.25
N ALA A 121 -21.44 31.01 10.94
CA ALA A 121 -22.34 29.87 11.00
C ALA A 121 -23.72 30.24 11.55
N ALA A 122 -24.77 30.01 10.74
CA ALA A 122 -26.14 30.30 11.07
C ALA A 122 -27.06 29.17 10.57
N PHE A 123 -27.81 28.52 11.49
CA PHE A 123 -28.63 27.39 11.14
C PHE A 123 -30.12 27.67 11.48
N ALA A 124 -30.95 27.67 10.48
CA ALA A 124 -32.41 27.72 10.63
C ALA A 124 -33.10 26.44 10.09
N ASN A 125 -32.41 25.70 9.23
CA ASN A 125 -32.89 24.45 8.63
C ASN A 125 -31.76 23.50 8.26
N THR A 126 -32.06 22.26 7.86
CA THR A 126 -31.05 21.24 7.51
C THR A 126 -30.17 21.61 6.30
N GLY A 127 -30.70 22.45 5.39
CA GLY A 127 -29.91 22.93 4.23
C GLY A 127 -28.79 23.88 4.62
N ASP A 128 -28.95 24.55 5.78
CA ASP A 128 -27.95 25.50 6.27
C ASP A 128 -26.63 24.82 6.70
N LEU A 129 -26.69 23.54 7.12
CA LEU A 129 -25.48 22.77 7.41
C LEU A 129 -24.52 22.72 6.21
N ALA A 130 -25.05 22.45 5.03
CA ALA A 130 -24.25 22.46 3.81
C ALA A 130 -23.80 23.86 3.39
N ALA A 131 -24.59 24.90 3.78
CA ALA A 131 -24.32 26.29 3.44
C ALA A 131 -23.33 26.97 4.39
N TYR A 132 -23.29 26.61 5.67
CA TYR A 132 -22.55 27.35 6.70
C TYR A 132 -21.48 26.51 7.45
N ALA A 133 -21.47 25.20 7.33
CA ALA A 133 -20.49 24.36 8.01
C ALA A 133 -19.50 23.70 7.05
N ILE A 134 -18.32 23.40 7.55
CA ILE A 134 -17.27 22.65 6.83
C ILE A 134 -17.27 21.23 7.37
N THR A 135 -17.46 20.23 6.54
CA THR A 135 -17.35 18.83 6.97
C THR A 135 -15.88 18.47 7.19
N LEU A 136 -15.59 17.84 8.34
CA LEU A 136 -14.23 17.37 8.65
C LEU A 136 -13.74 16.37 7.60
N ASP A 137 -14.63 15.50 7.09
CA ASP A 137 -14.32 14.55 6.02
C ASP A 137 -13.77 15.27 4.77
N ARG A 138 -14.38 16.40 4.37
CA ARG A 138 -13.92 17.19 3.23
C ARG A 138 -12.52 17.75 3.43
N VAL A 139 -12.18 18.18 4.65
CA VAL A 139 -10.84 18.66 4.98
C VAL A 139 -9.85 17.50 4.84
N ILE A 140 -10.15 16.36 5.43
CA ILE A 140 -9.27 15.19 5.41
C ILE A 140 -9.08 14.65 4.00
N ASP A 141 -10.15 14.53 3.21
CA ASP A 141 -10.06 14.11 1.81
C ASP A 141 -9.15 15.04 0.98
N ALA A 142 -9.25 16.35 1.23
CA ALA A 142 -8.44 17.34 0.55
C ALA A 142 -6.95 17.25 0.92
N LEU A 143 -6.64 16.96 2.18
CA LEU A 143 -5.28 16.72 2.66
C LEU A 143 -4.71 15.41 2.09
N ALA A 144 -5.48 14.33 2.18
CA ALA A 144 -5.09 13.00 1.71
C ALA A 144 -4.79 12.95 0.21
N ALA A 145 -5.40 13.85 -0.58
CA ALA A 145 -5.13 13.94 -2.00
C ALA A 145 -3.68 14.35 -2.35
N ARG A 146 -2.91 14.90 -1.40
CA ARG A 146 -1.56 15.43 -1.62
C ARG A 146 -0.54 15.03 -0.56
N ALA A 147 -0.96 14.83 0.69
CA ALA A 147 -0.09 14.47 1.78
C ALA A 147 0.25 12.97 1.80
N SER A 148 1.49 12.63 2.13
CA SER A 148 1.88 11.24 2.43
C SER A 148 1.45 10.84 3.84
N VAL A 149 1.41 11.81 4.76
CA VAL A 149 0.93 11.67 6.13
C VAL A 149 0.12 12.92 6.47
N HIS A 150 -1.04 12.74 7.04
CA HIS A 150 -1.85 13.87 7.53
C HIS A 150 -2.36 13.62 8.94
N VAL A 151 -2.08 14.59 9.79
CA VAL A 151 -2.46 14.60 11.20
C VAL A 151 -3.45 15.73 11.42
N VAL A 152 -4.58 15.40 12.02
CA VAL A 152 -5.69 16.33 12.26
C VAL A 152 -5.94 16.42 13.75
N PHE A 153 -5.78 17.59 14.30
CA PHE A 153 -6.14 17.90 15.68
C PHE A 153 -7.40 18.77 15.70
N VAL A 154 -8.40 18.31 16.42
CA VAL A 154 -9.66 19.04 16.58
C VAL A 154 -9.89 19.35 18.05
N ASP A 155 -9.61 20.58 18.41
CA ASP A 155 -9.92 21.14 19.74
C ASP A 155 -11.21 21.93 19.65
N ALA A 156 -12.33 21.21 19.69
CA ALA A 156 -13.65 21.79 19.51
C ALA A 156 -14.59 21.35 20.63
N CYS A 157 -15.33 22.31 21.16
CA CYS A 157 -16.46 22.04 22.05
C CYS A 157 -17.54 21.25 21.32
N ARG A 158 -18.08 20.28 22.01
CA ARG A 158 -19.06 19.34 21.44
C ARG A 158 -20.47 19.49 21.97
N SER A 159 -20.72 20.53 22.76
CA SER A 159 -22.08 20.93 23.12
C SER A 159 -22.75 21.50 21.88
N ASN A 160 -24.01 21.15 21.66
CA ASN A 160 -24.82 21.80 20.65
C ASN A 160 -24.77 23.32 20.93
N PRO A 161 -24.12 24.13 20.09
CA PRO A 161 -24.00 25.59 20.34
C PRO A 161 -25.36 26.31 20.14
N PHE A 162 -26.44 25.58 19.84
CA PHE A 162 -27.77 26.09 19.61
C PHE A 162 -28.83 25.60 20.66
N PRO A 163 -28.56 25.71 21.96
CA PRO A 163 -29.55 25.31 22.97
C PRO A 163 -30.76 26.25 22.90
N GLY A 164 -31.92 25.73 22.50
CA GLY A 164 -33.17 26.45 22.50
C GLY A 164 -33.61 27.09 21.19
N VAL A 165 -32.86 26.99 20.13
CA VAL A 165 -33.33 27.36 18.79
C VAL A 165 -34.40 26.35 18.36
N ARG A 166 -35.66 26.78 18.23
CA ARG A 166 -36.72 26.03 17.56
C ARG A 166 -36.41 26.05 16.06
N LEU A 167 -35.56 25.13 15.64
CA LEU A 167 -35.26 24.91 14.23
C LEU A 167 -36.51 24.41 13.52
N ALA A 168 -36.71 24.75 12.24
CA ALA A 168 -37.74 24.18 11.41
C ALA A 168 -37.79 22.66 11.54
N THR A 169 -38.95 22.07 11.51
CA THR A 169 -39.23 20.67 11.91
C THR A 169 -38.23 19.61 11.41
N GLY A 170 -37.61 19.81 10.26
CA GLY A 170 -36.61 18.89 9.72
C GLY A 170 -35.24 18.95 10.40
N LEU A 171 -34.73 20.15 10.69
CA LEU A 171 -33.40 20.30 11.33
C LEU A 171 -33.50 20.00 12.84
N ALA A 172 -34.63 20.35 13.50
CA ALA A 172 -34.84 20.01 14.89
C ALA A 172 -34.90 18.48 15.12
N ALA A 173 -35.49 17.72 14.20
CA ALA A 173 -35.47 16.26 14.23
C ALA A 173 -34.04 15.72 14.01
N THR A 174 -33.30 16.26 13.04
CA THR A 174 -31.92 15.87 12.76
C THR A 174 -30.98 16.22 13.90
N LEU A 175 -31.14 17.40 14.53
CA LEU A 175 -30.33 17.81 15.69
C LEU A 175 -30.75 17.09 16.99
N ALA A 176 -31.99 16.63 17.10
CA ALA A 176 -32.43 15.79 18.23
C ALA A 176 -31.80 14.39 18.18
N GLU A 177 -31.39 13.96 16.99
CA GLU A 177 -30.59 12.74 16.79
C GLU A 177 -29.09 13.00 16.99
N THR A 178 -28.65 14.27 17.21
CA THR A 178 -27.27 14.60 17.49
C THR A 178 -26.89 14.05 18.86
N LYS A 179 -25.96 13.12 18.85
CA LYS A 179 -25.23 12.73 20.06
C LYS A 179 -24.30 13.88 20.43
N THR A 180 -24.16 14.18 21.70
CA THR A 180 -23.07 15.05 22.15
C THR A 180 -21.74 14.39 21.80
N GLY A 181 -20.86 15.11 21.10
CA GLY A 181 -19.56 14.61 20.70
C GLY A 181 -19.41 14.24 19.22
N PHE A 182 -18.15 14.10 18.76
CA PHE A 182 -17.89 13.62 17.41
C PHE A 182 -18.11 12.09 17.32
N GLY A 183 -18.63 11.57 16.21
CA GLY A 183 -18.79 10.14 15.97
C GLY A 183 -17.45 9.44 15.74
N PRO A 184 -17.46 8.11 15.75
CA PRO A 184 -16.32 7.36 15.29
C PRO A 184 -16.00 7.81 13.87
N PHE A 185 -14.75 8.15 13.63
CA PHE A 185 -14.24 8.58 12.35
C PHE A 185 -13.63 7.37 11.64
N GLU A 186 -14.06 7.07 10.42
CA GLU A 186 -13.39 6.12 9.57
C GLU A 186 -12.18 6.83 8.97
N SER A 187 -11.00 6.67 9.59
CA SER A 187 -9.79 7.34 9.15
C SER A 187 -9.28 6.77 7.84
N LEU A 188 -8.88 7.67 6.92
CA LEU A 188 -8.09 7.34 5.75
C LEU A 188 -6.70 6.85 6.19
N LEU A 189 -6.05 6.03 5.37
CA LEU A 189 -4.70 5.53 5.66
C LEU A 189 -3.66 6.64 5.75
N ASN A 190 -2.61 6.41 6.55
CA ASN A 190 -1.61 7.40 6.93
C ASN A 190 -2.24 8.67 7.53
N SER A 191 -3.37 8.49 8.19
CA SER A 191 -4.15 9.53 8.83
C SER A 191 -4.14 9.33 10.34
N LEU A 192 -4.01 10.41 11.08
CA LEU A 192 -4.33 10.45 12.50
C LEU A 192 -5.28 11.59 12.73
N VAL A 193 -6.43 11.29 13.32
CA VAL A 193 -7.40 12.30 13.74
C VAL A 193 -7.55 12.23 15.25
N ALA A 194 -7.16 13.29 15.93
CA ALA A 194 -7.21 13.40 17.37
C ALA A 194 -8.18 14.51 17.79
N PHE A 195 -9.03 14.17 18.72
CA PHE A 195 -10.04 15.05 19.27
C PHE A 195 -9.75 15.38 20.73
N SER A 196 -10.00 16.60 21.11
CA SER A 196 -9.80 17.05 22.50
C SER A 196 -10.66 16.33 23.52
N SER A 197 -11.79 15.72 23.11
CA SER A 197 -12.66 14.97 24.01
C SER A 197 -13.31 13.74 23.33
N SER A 198 -13.64 12.71 24.10
CA SER A 198 -14.31 11.50 23.63
C SER A 198 -15.75 11.76 23.18
N PRO A 199 -16.34 10.87 22.32
CA PRO A 199 -17.74 10.96 21.96
C PRO A 199 -18.66 11.06 23.18
N GLY A 200 -19.52 12.07 23.20
CA GLY A 200 -20.43 12.33 24.32
C GLY A 200 -19.88 13.19 25.45
N GLN A 201 -18.62 13.61 25.39
CA GLN A 201 -18.02 14.52 26.37
C GLN A 201 -17.87 15.94 25.80
N VAL A 202 -17.83 16.93 26.70
CA VAL A 202 -17.58 18.33 26.37
C VAL A 202 -16.09 18.64 26.48
N ALA A 203 -15.53 19.35 25.51
CA ALA A 203 -14.18 19.93 25.65
C ALA A 203 -14.26 21.15 26.58
N VAL A 204 -13.27 21.28 27.47
CA VAL A 204 -13.13 22.40 28.38
C VAL A 204 -12.21 23.42 27.73
N ASP A 205 -12.65 24.66 27.61
CA ASP A 205 -11.87 25.72 26.97
C ASP A 205 -10.77 26.31 27.91
N GLY A 206 -10.86 26.02 29.20
CA GLY A 206 -9.93 26.51 30.20
C GLY A 206 -10.21 27.94 30.68
N PRO A 207 -9.36 28.49 31.54
CA PRO A 207 -9.51 29.86 32.01
C PRO A 207 -9.18 30.87 30.89
N ALA A 208 -9.94 31.96 30.80
CA ALA A 208 -9.72 33.01 29.83
C ALA A 208 -8.27 33.54 29.85
N GLY A 209 -7.67 33.69 28.68
CA GLY A 209 -6.30 34.14 28.50
C GLY A 209 -5.20 33.11 28.67
N GLY A 210 -5.58 31.81 28.80
CA GLY A 210 -4.70 30.64 28.70
C GLY A 210 -4.94 29.86 27.42
N ASN A 211 -4.34 28.68 27.32
CA ASN A 211 -4.68 27.69 26.30
C ASN A 211 -5.70 26.71 26.89
N SER A 212 -6.45 26.04 26.01
CA SER A 212 -7.27 24.92 26.43
C SER A 212 -6.43 23.83 27.11
N PRO A 213 -6.99 23.02 27.99
CA PRO A 213 -6.25 21.91 28.61
C PRO A 213 -5.68 20.93 27.56
N TYR A 214 -6.36 20.76 26.42
CA TYR A 214 -5.89 19.87 25.34
C TYR A 214 -4.72 20.47 24.57
N THR A 215 -4.85 21.71 24.08
CA THR A 215 -3.81 22.40 23.33
C THR A 215 -2.54 22.60 24.19
N ALA A 216 -2.69 22.99 25.46
CA ALA A 216 -1.57 23.07 26.39
C ALA A 216 -0.88 21.73 26.61
N ALA A 217 -1.65 20.65 26.83
CA ALA A 217 -1.09 19.33 27.04
C ALA A 217 -0.39 18.79 25.79
N LEU A 218 -0.95 19.03 24.59
CA LEU A 218 -0.35 18.63 23.32
C LEU A 218 1.01 19.30 23.10
N MET A 219 1.07 20.63 23.19
CA MET A 219 2.32 21.37 23.03
C MET A 219 3.37 20.95 24.07
N ASN A 220 2.98 20.78 25.33
CA ASN A 220 3.89 20.37 26.39
C ASN A 220 4.42 18.94 26.18
N ALA A 221 3.58 18.00 25.77
CA ALA A 221 3.99 16.63 25.54
C ALA A 221 4.95 16.51 24.34
N VAL A 222 4.66 17.23 23.24
CA VAL A 222 5.55 17.30 22.10
C VAL A 222 6.87 17.99 22.46
N ALA A 223 6.84 19.11 23.20
CA ALA A 223 8.07 19.82 23.63
C ALA A 223 8.94 18.97 24.54
N ALA A 224 8.33 18.12 25.38
CA ALA A 224 9.06 17.21 26.27
C ALA A 224 9.74 16.06 25.52
N SER A 225 9.16 15.60 24.39
CA SER A 225 9.65 14.48 23.62
C SER A 225 9.32 14.64 22.12
N PRO A 226 9.99 15.59 21.42
CA PRO A 226 9.62 15.96 20.06
C PRO A 226 9.86 14.83 19.04
N ASP A 227 10.75 13.90 19.34
CA ASP A 227 11.08 12.75 18.49
C ASP A 227 10.26 11.50 18.84
N GLN A 228 9.37 11.59 19.81
CA GLN A 228 8.45 10.52 20.14
C GLN A 228 7.38 10.36 19.05
N ASP A 229 7.02 9.12 18.75
CA ASP A 229 5.92 8.83 17.81
C ASP A 229 4.59 9.39 18.35
N LEU A 230 3.84 10.05 17.48
CA LEU A 230 2.65 10.81 17.85
C LEU A 230 1.58 10.00 18.63
N PRO A 231 1.23 8.76 18.25
CA PRO A 231 0.26 7.97 19.04
C PRO A 231 0.65 7.82 20.51
N LEU A 232 1.95 7.75 20.78
CA LEU A 232 2.47 7.65 22.15
C LEU A 232 2.46 8.98 22.87
N THR A 233 2.80 10.06 22.17
CA THR A 233 2.65 11.42 22.67
C THR A 233 1.20 11.69 23.08
N LEU A 234 0.23 11.26 22.27
CA LEU A 234 -1.20 11.43 22.55
C LEU A 234 -1.69 10.62 23.76
N ALA A 235 -1.09 9.49 24.06
CA ALA A 235 -1.37 8.78 25.31
C ALA A 235 -0.99 9.63 26.53
N GLY A 236 0.17 10.31 26.48
CA GLY A 236 0.59 11.29 27.49
C GLY A 236 -0.33 12.51 27.57
N VAL A 237 -0.72 13.06 26.42
CA VAL A 237 -1.70 14.16 26.33
C VAL A 237 -3.01 13.78 27.01
N ARG A 238 -3.54 12.59 26.73
CA ARG A 238 -4.79 12.09 27.33
C ARG A 238 -4.70 12.05 28.85
N ALA A 239 -3.62 11.50 29.39
CA ALA A 239 -3.39 11.43 30.82
C ALA A 239 -3.30 12.85 31.47
N ALA A 240 -2.61 13.78 30.84
CA ALA A 240 -2.49 15.16 31.30
C ALA A 240 -3.82 15.90 31.29
N VAL A 241 -4.62 15.78 30.20
CA VAL A 241 -5.94 16.41 30.11
C VAL A 241 -6.92 15.83 31.12
N MET A 242 -6.96 14.50 31.26
CA MET A 242 -7.80 13.88 32.30
C MET A 242 -7.46 14.37 33.71
N THR A 243 -6.18 14.56 33.99
CA THR A 243 -5.72 15.10 35.28
C THR A 243 -6.15 16.56 35.43
N ALA A 244 -5.90 17.40 34.43
CA ALA A 244 -6.22 18.84 34.47
C ALA A 244 -7.73 19.11 34.58
N THR A 245 -8.56 18.24 34.01
CA THR A 245 -10.01 18.39 33.99
C THR A 245 -10.74 17.48 34.99
N SER A 246 -10.00 16.87 35.92
CA SER A 246 -10.56 15.94 36.92
C SER A 246 -11.43 14.81 36.30
N GLY A 247 -11.03 14.33 35.12
CA GLY A 247 -11.70 13.25 34.40
C GLY A 247 -12.94 13.68 33.60
N SER A 248 -13.31 14.96 33.57
CA SER A 248 -14.47 15.44 32.82
C SER A 248 -14.24 15.47 31.30
N GLN A 249 -12.98 15.49 30.86
CA GLN A 249 -12.57 15.48 29.47
C GLN A 249 -11.54 14.37 29.23
N THR A 250 -11.83 13.52 28.24
CA THR A 250 -10.95 12.43 27.83
C THR A 250 -10.63 12.57 26.34
N PRO A 251 -9.44 12.98 25.95
CA PRO A 251 -9.04 12.99 24.53
C PRO A 251 -9.15 11.63 23.88
N TRP A 252 -9.47 11.63 22.60
CA TRP A 252 -9.66 10.43 21.81
C TRP A 252 -9.04 10.59 20.43
N GLU A 253 -8.43 9.53 19.90
CA GLU A 253 -7.88 9.54 18.55
C GLU A 253 -8.24 8.28 17.76
N SER A 254 -8.21 8.41 16.44
CA SER A 254 -8.25 7.32 15.48
C SER A 254 -7.02 7.45 14.60
N SER A 255 -6.21 6.39 14.50
CA SER A 255 -4.96 6.40 13.75
C SER A 255 -4.89 5.21 12.81
N THR A 256 -4.49 5.49 11.58
CA THR A 256 -4.11 4.53 10.54
C THR A 256 -2.71 4.83 10.03
N LEU A 257 -1.92 5.56 10.83
CA LEU A 257 -0.53 5.84 10.48
C LEU A 257 0.21 4.53 10.28
N ALA A 258 0.76 4.34 9.08
CA ALA A 258 1.60 3.21 8.73
C ALA A 258 3.10 3.53 8.94
N GLN A 259 3.41 4.81 9.19
CA GLN A 259 4.76 5.30 9.46
C GLN A 259 4.73 6.16 10.73
N PRO A 260 5.79 6.17 11.53
CA PRO A 260 5.91 7.05 12.68
C PRO A 260 5.80 8.52 12.26
N PHE A 261 4.95 9.28 12.93
CA PHE A 261 4.91 10.73 12.78
C PHE A 261 5.52 11.40 14.03
N ARG A 262 6.53 12.23 13.81
CA ARG A 262 7.26 12.93 14.86
C ARG A 262 7.36 14.41 14.56
N PHE A 263 7.28 15.24 15.57
CA PHE A 263 7.43 16.69 15.40
C PHE A 263 8.89 17.13 15.27
N GLY A 264 9.83 16.39 15.88
CA GLY A 264 11.26 16.66 15.73
C GLY A 264 11.75 16.39 14.31
N MET A 265 12.89 16.96 13.92
CA MET A 265 13.49 16.76 12.62
C MET A 265 13.78 15.26 12.42
N ALA A 266 13.42 14.74 11.23
CA ALA A 266 13.74 13.38 10.85
C ALA A 266 15.26 13.16 10.89
N GLY A 267 15.74 12.63 11.97
CA GLY A 267 17.16 12.40 12.14
C GLY A 267 17.46 11.52 13.32
N ASP A 268 16.82 11.69 14.46
CA ASP A 268 17.18 10.88 15.61
C ASP A 268 15.95 10.69 16.50
N GLY A 269 15.24 9.59 16.29
CA GLY A 269 14.25 9.13 17.27
C GLY A 269 14.93 9.01 18.62
N THR A 270 14.24 9.31 19.72
CA THR A 270 14.75 9.14 21.09
C THR A 270 14.95 7.68 21.43
N PHE A 271 15.78 7.02 20.65
CA PHE A 271 16.42 5.82 21.10
C PHE A 271 17.35 6.20 22.23
N LEU A 272 17.39 5.39 23.23
CA LEU A 272 18.20 5.66 24.42
C LEU A 272 19.67 5.66 24.02
N THR A 273 20.32 6.80 24.23
CA THR A 273 21.75 7.00 23.96
C THR A 273 22.62 6.68 25.18
N ALA A 274 22.01 6.52 26.34
CA ALA A 274 22.70 6.13 27.57
C ALA A 274 21.81 5.22 28.43
N PRO A 275 22.37 4.17 29.05
CA PRO A 275 21.63 3.31 29.98
C PRO A 275 21.37 4.05 31.29
N VAL A 276 20.24 3.72 31.91
CA VAL A 276 19.95 4.19 33.27
C VAL A 276 20.59 3.23 34.27
N PRO A 277 21.30 3.69 35.31
CA PRO A 277 21.86 2.81 36.30
C PRO A 277 20.78 1.95 37.01
N ALA A 278 21.04 0.67 37.11
CA ALA A 278 20.13 -0.23 37.83
C ALA A 278 19.98 0.18 39.30
N SER A 279 18.80 -0.02 39.88
CA SER A 279 18.52 0.29 41.27
C SER A 279 19.33 -0.65 42.19
N ALA A 280 19.86 -0.14 43.29
CA ALA A 280 20.64 -0.92 44.20
C ALA A 280 19.79 -2.02 44.86
N GLY A 281 20.25 -3.29 44.75
CA GLY A 281 19.58 -4.45 45.34
C GLY A 281 18.52 -5.13 44.48
N THR A 282 18.42 -4.80 43.20
CA THR A 282 17.52 -5.47 42.23
C THR A 282 17.96 -6.93 42.04
N ALA A 283 17.01 -7.84 42.09
CA ALA A 283 17.29 -9.29 41.91
C ALA A 283 17.55 -9.58 40.39
N GLU A 284 18.66 -10.24 40.10
CA GLU A 284 18.93 -10.73 38.74
C GLU A 284 18.03 -11.92 38.39
N ARG A 285 17.28 -11.83 37.31
CA ARG A 285 16.55 -12.92 36.70
C ARG A 285 17.24 -13.33 35.41
N GLY A 286 17.49 -14.60 35.24
CA GLY A 286 18.35 -15.17 34.19
C GLY A 286 18.08 -14.76 32.77
N LEU A 287 18.98 -15.18 31.91
CA LEU A 287 19.05 -14.88 30.48
C LEU A 287 17.87 -15.48 29.71
N ALA A 288 17.14 -14.68 28.95
CA ALA A 288 16.13 -15.15 28.02
C ALA A 288 16.56 -14.86 26.57
N THR A 289 16.50 -15.85 25.67
CA THR A 289 16.78 -15.67 24.26
C THR A 289 15.48 -15.52 23.50
N LEU A 290 15.29 -14.36 22.82
CA LEU A 290 14.14 -14.10 21.98
C LEU A 290 14.52 -14.19 20.52
N PRO A 291 13.92 -15.10 19.73
CA PRO A 291 13.99 -15.02 18.28
C PRO A 291 13.20 -13.80 17.80
N LEU A 292 13.85 -12.91 17.10
CA LEU A 292 13.21 -11.75 16.52
C LEU A 292 12.63 -12.10 15.15
N THR A 293 11.32 -11.92 15.00
CA THR A 293 10.64 -11.91 13.71
C THR A 293 9.97 -10.56 13.55
N ALA A 294 10.32 -9.82 12.49
CA ALA A 294 9.61 -8.62 12.14
C ALA A 294 8.30 -9.02 11.44
N ARG A 295 7.17 -8.46 11.82
CA ARG A 295 5.93 -8.63 11.05
C ARG A 295 6.11 -8.00 9.68
N ALA A 296 5.76 -8.71 8.63
CA ALA A 296 5.80 -8.21 7.27
C ALA A 296 4.98 -6.92 7.14
N GLY A 297 5.56 -5.89 6.51
CA GLY A 297 4.90 -4.62 6.25
C GLY A 297 4.98 -3.57 7.35
N PHE A 298 5.60 -3.86 8.49
CA PHE A 298 5.90 -2.88 9.54
C PHE A 298 7.38 -2.53 9.57
N ASP A 299 7.66 -1.29 10.01
CA ASP A 299 9.01 -0.78 10.18
C ASP A 299 9.95 -1.76 10.88
N ARG A 300 11.24 -1.51 10.68
CA ARG A 300 12.37 -2.23 11.26
C ARG A 300 12.39 -2.32 12.80
N MET A 301 11.30 -1.88 13.45
CA MET A 301 11.14 -1.94 14.91
C MET A 301 10.32 -3.14 15.34
N VAL A 302 10.78 -3.82 16.35
CA VAL A 302 10.12 -4.98 16.96
C VAL A 302 9.66 -4.63 18.36
N ASP A 303 8.37 -4.79 18.65
CA ASP A 303 7.87 -4.71 20.02
C ASP A 303 8.22 -5.99 20.76
N LEU A 304 9.05 -5.85 21.79
CA LEU A 304 9.49 -6.95 22.63
C LEU A 304 8.54 -7.25 23.80
N ALA A 305 7.59 -6.37 24.10
CA ALA A 305 6.72 -6.52 25.26
C ALA A 305 5.85 -7.77 25.23
N PRO A 306 5.22 -8.17 24.09
CA PRO A 306 4.45 -9.41 24.02
C PRO A 306 5.29 -10.66 24.28
N ALA A 307 6.49 -10.73 23.69
CA ALA A 307 7.39 -11.87 23.87
C ALA A 307 7.96 -11.93 25.29
N LEU A 308 8.22 -10.79 25.92
CA LEU A 308 8.63 -10.72 27.32
C LEU A 308 7.48 -11.11 28.27
N PHE A 309 6.24 -10.80 27.91
CA PHE A 309 5.06 -11.26 28.65
C PHE A 309 4.96 -12.79 28.66
N ASP A 310 5.13 -13.43 27.50
CA ASP A 310 5.07 -14.89 27.36
C ASP A 310 6.15 -15.58 28.22
N LEU A 311 7.34 -15.00 28.30
CA LEU A 311 8.45 -15.54 29.12
C LEU A 311 8.26 -15.34 30.61
N ARG A 312 7.64 -14.26 31.05
CA ARG A 312 7.54 -13.83 32.43
C ARG A 312 6.18 -14.13 33.06
N ALA A 313 5.15 -14.38 32.23
CA ALA A 313 3.73 -14.40 32.61
C ALA A 313 3.30 -13.12 33.38
N GLN A 314 4.01 -12.01 33.15
CA GLN A 314 3.73 -10.70 33.75
C GLN A 314 4.01 -9.60 32.73
N PRO A 315 3.16 -8.57 32.63
CA PRO A 315 3.39 -7.43 31.75
C PRO A 315 4.61 -6.62 32.21
N LEU A 316 5.24 -5.92 31.27
CA LEU A 316 6.25 -4.91 31.60
C LEU A 316 5.60 -3.79 32.44
N GLN A 317 6.27 -3.38 33.49
CA GLN A 317 5.86 -2.27 34.35
C GLN A 317 7.08 -1.43 34.72
N ASP A 318 6.97 -0.11 34.54
CA ASP A 318 8.03 0.85 34.85
C ASP A 318 9.41 0.39 34.35
N ALA A 319 9.45 -0.20 33.15
CA ALA A 319 10.69 -0.72 32.60
C ALA A 319 11.68 0.40 32.29
N VAL A 320 12.93 0.17 32.67
CA VAL A 320 14.05 1.09 32.42
C VAL A 320 15.20 0.27 31.83
N VAL A 321 15.76 0.72 30.71
CA VAL A 321 16.90 0.03 30.09
C VAL A 321 18.19 0.37 30.86
N THR A 322 18.80 -0.66 31.40
CA THR A 322 20.04 -0.59 32.17
C THR A 322 21.26 -1.05 31.38
N GLY A 323 21.06 -1.71 30.22
CA GLY A 323 22.10 -2.07 29.27
C GLY A 323 21.60 -1.93 27.85
N LEU A 324 22.25 -1.08 27.06
CA LEU A 324 21.91 -0.81 25.65
C LEU A 324 22.36 -1.95 24.75
N PRO A 325 21.66 -2.18 23.63
CA PRO A 325 22.10 -3.07 22.57
C PRO A 325 23.38 -2.52 21.91
N THR A 326 24.14 -3.39 21.25
CA THR A 326 25.38 -3.03 20.57
C THR A 326 25.17 -2.83 19.08
N ASN A 327 24.20 -3.56 18.49
CA ASN A 327 23.95 -3.62 17.04
C ASN A 327 22.50 -3.20 16.72
N GLY A 328 22.00 -2.24 17.46
CA GLY A 328 20.64 -1.73 17.31
C GLY A 328 20.32 -0.66 18.33
N GLU A 329 19.12 -0.17 18.28
CA GLU A 329 18.62 0.87 19.15
C GLU A 329 17.38 0.39 19.89
N VAL A 330 17.17 0.88 21.09
CA VAL A 330 16.04 0.52 21.94
C VAL A 330 15.31 1.75 22.44
N ALA A 331 13.99 1.69 22.46
CA ALA A 331 13.13 2.72 23.03
C ALA A 331 12.15 2.12 24.04
N VAL A 332 12.03 2.76 25.19
CA VAL A 332 11.03 2.39 26.22
C VAL A 332 9.88 3.37 26.11
N LEU A 333 8.67 2.88 26.06
CA LEU A 333 7.47 3.63 25.78
C LEU A 333 6.36 3.31 26.80
N ASP A 334 5.29 4.11 26.79
CA ASP A 334 4.11 3.93 27.64
C ASP A 334 4.48 3.75 29.16
N GLY A 335 5.37 4.63 29.67
CA GLY A 335 5.78 4.57 31.05
C GLY A 335 6.46 3.23 31.45
N GLY A 336 7.20 2.65 30.54
CA GLY A 336 7.89 1.38 30.78
C GLY A 336 7.04 0.13 30.58
N ARG A 337 5.94 0.23 29.82
CA ARG A 337 5.06 -0.92 29.49
C ARG A 337 5.32 -1.50 28.11
N ALA A 338 5.96 -0.75 27.23
CA ALA A 338 6.36 -1.18 25.92
C ALA A 338 7.87 -1.01 25.72
N LEU A 339 8.48 -1.92 24.98
CA LEU A 339 9.91 -1.93 24.68
C LEU A 339 10.08 -2.24 23.21
N PHE A 340 10.55 -1.26 22.44
CA PHE A 340 10.83 -1.42 21.01
C PHE A 340 12.32 -1.55 20.77
N TYR A 341 12.68 -2.44 19.87
CA TYR A 341 14.04 -2.66 19.41
C TYR A 341 14.10 -2.45 17.89
N ARG A 342 15.07 -1.67 17.43
CA ARG A 342 15.38 -1.47 16.02
C ARG A 342 16.79 -2.01 15.72
N PRO A 343 16.93 -3.09 14.96
CA PRO A 343 18.25 -3.61 14.59
C PRO A 343 18.92 -2.76 13.50
N ASP A 344 20.24 -2.63 13.55
CA ASP A 344 21.07 -1.97 12.51
C ASP A 344 21.22 -2.81 11.23
N LEU A 345 20.45 -3.87 11.10
CA LEU A 345 20.57 -4.94 10.12
C LEU A 345 20.41 -4.58 8.67
N PHE A 346 19.82 -3.45 8.38
CA PHE A 346 19.27 -3.21 7.04
C PHE A 346 20.06 -2.15 6.27
N GLU A 347 21.29 -1.87 6.67
CA GLU A 347 22.22 -1.17 5.81
C GLU A 347 22.61 -2.10 4.64
N THR A 348 22.11 -1.76 3.45
CA THR A 348 22.52 -2.38 2.21
C THR A 348 23.88 -1.81 1.83
N ASP A 349 24.92 -2.66 1.80
CA ASP A 349 26.11 -2.32 1.05
C ASP A 349 25.83 -2.37 -0.46
N ALA A 350 26.72 -1.79 -1.27
CA ALA A 350 26.59 -1.75 -2.74
C ALA A 350 26.58 -3.15 -3.41
N ALA A 351 26.82 -4.21 -2.66
CA ALA A 351 26.89 -5.61 -3.11
C ALA A 351 25.65 -6.43 -2.69
N GLY A 352 24.71 -5.83 -1.92
CA GLY A 352 23.57 -6.53 -1.34
C GLY A 352 23.84 -7.01 0.07
N ILE A 353 22.77 -7.34 0.79
CA ILE A 353 22.85 -7.79 2.19
C ILE A 353 23.62 -9.10 2.25
N THR A 354 24.79 -9.08 2.87
CA THR A 354 25.46 -10.29 3.33
C THR A 354 24.68 -10.87 4.50
N ALA A 355 24.59 -12.21 4.59
CA ALA A 355 23.88 -12.89 5.68
C ALA A 355 24.37 -12.39 7.04
N HIS A 356 23.51 -11.68 7.76
CA HIS A 356 23.84 -11.16 9.08
C HIS A 356 22.97 -11.87 10.12
N ARG A 357 23.62 -12.61 10.99
CA ARG A 357 23.01 -13.04 12.24
C ARG A 357 23.37 -12.00 13.28
N HIS A 358 22.41 -11.16 13.63
CA HIS A 358 22.56 -10.21 14.72
C HIS A 358 22.19 -10.88 16.02
N ARG A 359 23.17 -10.96 16.87
CA ARG A 359 22.94 -11.19 18.29
C ARG A 359 23.17 -9.88 18.98
N ASP A 360 22.18 -9.48 19.72
CA ASP A 360 22.24 -8.28 20.52
C ASP A 360 21.73 -8.58 21.93
N ARG A 361 21.97 -7.69 22.84
CA ARG A 361 21.58 -7.87 24.24
C ARG A 361 21.02 -6.58 24.79
N VAL A 362 19.83 -6.65 25.33
CA VAL A 362 19.20 -5.56 26.07
C VAL A 362 19.05 -5.99 27.51
N THR A 363 19.47 -5.15 28.46
CA THR A 363 19.20 -5.37 29.86
C THR A 363 18.24 -4.31 30.37
N LEU A 364 17.20 -4.74 31.06
CA LEU A 364 16.20 -3.83 31.59
C LEU A 364 15.86 -4.16 33.05
N GLU A 365 15.55 -3.15 33.80
CA GLU A 365 14.95 -3.26 35.12
C GLU A 365 13.45 -3.03 35.02
N THR A 366 12.62 -3.92 35.56
CA THR A 366 11.16 -3.80 35.46
C THR A 366 10.47 -4.36 36.71
N GLY A 367 9.26 -3.90 36.96
CA GLY A 367 8.42 -4.33 38.09
C GLY A 367 8.08 -3.21 39.07
N PRO A 368 7.12 -3.41 39.93
CA PRO A 368 6.67 -2.42 40.89
C PRO A 368 7.77 -2.03 41.88
N PRO A 369 7.73 -0.83 42.45
CA PRO A 369 8.68 -0.41 43.49
C PRO A 369 8.83 -1.43 44.62
N GLY A 370 10.06 -1.85 44.92
CA GLY A 370 10.38 -2.84 45.97
C GLY A 370 10.33 -4.29 45.50
N LEU A 371 9.89 -4.57 44.25
CA LEU A 371 9.90 -5.91 43.63
C LEU A 371 10.47 -5.85 42.20
N ARG A 372 11.41 -4.94 41.98
CA ARG A 372 12.06 -4.80 40.66
C ARG A 372 12.98 -5.98 40.37
N GLU A 373 12.98 -6.40 39.10
CA GLU A 373 13.84 -7.46 38.59
C GLU A 373 14.72 -6.92 37.45
N LEU A 374 15.95 -7.36 37.40
CA LEU A 374 16.84 -7.12 36.27
C LEU A 374 16.68 -8.28 35.28
N VAL A 375 16.22 -7.98 34.09
CA VAL A 375 15.98 -8.95 33.02
C VAL A 375 16.98 -8.68 31.88
N THR A 376 17.75 -9.68 31.53
CA THR A 376 18.63 -9.62 30.35
C THR A 376 18.03 -10.45 29.24
N VAL A 377 17.89 -9.81 28.07
CA VAL A 377 17.29 -10.39 26.87
C VAL A 377 18.34 -10.47 25.77
N ASP A 378 18.64 -11.67 25.33
CA ASP A 378 19.44 -11.91 24.12
C ASP A 378 18.50 -11.90 22.92
N LEU A 379 18.78 -11.01 21.98
CA LEU A 379 18.06 -10.85 20.73
C LEU A 379 18.81 -11.57 19.62
N ASP A 380 18.13 -12.45 18.89
CA ASP A 380 18.71 -13.22 17.78
C ASP A 380 17.87 -13.02 16.52
N LEU A 381 18.36 -12.18 15.61
CA LEU A 381 17.74 -11.91 14.32
C LEU A 381 18.68 -12.34 13.20
N LEU A 382 18.18 -13.20 12.31
CA LEU A 382 18.86 -13.63 11.12
C LEU A 382 18.19 -13.01 9.89
N ALA A 383 18.90 -12.18 9.14
CA ALA A 383 18.55 -11.79 7.78
C ALA A 383 19.54 -12.42 6.79
N ASP A 384 19.03 -12.94 5.71
CA ASP A 384 19.81 -13.66 4.69
C ASP A 384 19.50 -13.05 3.31
N PRO A 385 20.44 -13.10 2.34
CA PRO A 385 20.14 -12.70 0.96
C PRO A 385 18.88 -13.33 0.38
N CYS A 386 18.46 -14.52 0.84
CA CYS A 386 17.21 -15.13 0.45
C CYS A 386 15.98 -14.29 0.91
N ASP A 387 16.01 -13.71 2.10
CA ASP A 387 14.95 -12.80 2.58
C ASP A 387 14.79 -11.59 1.66
N VAL A 388 15.92 -11.02 1.17
CA VAL A 388 15.93 -9.89 0.23
C VAL A 388 15.38 -10.27 -1.14
N GLN A 389 15.74 -11.45 -1.63
CA GLN A 389 15.45 -11.88 -3.01
C GLN A 389 14.07 -12.55 -3.16
N ALA A 390 13.56 -13.19 -2.11
CA ALA A 390 12.35 -13.99 -2.17
C ALA A 390 11.47 -13.94 -0.92
N GLY A 391 11.68 -13.03 0.01
CA GLY A 391 10.81 -12.81 1.15
C GLY A 391 9.36 -12.53 0.69
N ALA A 392 8.37 -12.97 1.47
CA ALA A 392 6.96 -12.75 1.16
C ALA A 392 6.40 -11.55 1.94
N PRO A 393 5.56 -10.70 1.34
CA PRO A 393 4.85 -9.67 2.08
C PRO A 393 3.88 -10.34 3.07
N LEU A 394 3.65 -9.69 4.21
CA LEU A 394 2.77 -10.17 5.29
C LEU A 394 3.12 -11.57 5.82
N ASP A 395 4.35 -12.03 5.64
CA ASP A 395 4.83 -13.28 6.23
C ASP A 395 5.07 -13.08 7.73
N LEU A 396 4.26 -13.74 8.57
CA LEU A 396 4.32 -13.62 10.04
C LEU A 396 5.64 -14.13 10.63
N GLN A 397 6.38 -14.93 9.85
CA GLN A 397 7.68 -15.51 10.24
C GLN A 397 8.84 -14.94 9.39
N GLY A 398 8.54 -13.94 8.58
CA GLY A 398 9.52 -13.19 7.80
C GLY A 398 10.26 -12.14 8.63
N VAL A 399 11.24 -11.49 8.02
CA VAL A 399 12.05 -10.43 8.63
C VAL A 399 11.71 -9.04 8.07
N GLY A 400 10.51 -8.85 7.53
CA GLY A 400 10.06 -7.57 6.95
C GLY A 400 10.62 -7.26 5.55
N LEU A 401 11.59 -8.03 5.08
CA LEU A 401 12.09 -7.91 3.70
C LEU A 401 11.24 -8.77 2.77
N TYR A 402 10.85 -8.21 1.63
CA TYR A 402 10.06 -8.95 0.66
C TYR A 402 10.29 -8.48 -0.77
N ARG A 403 9.88 -9.33 -1.71
CA ARG A 403 9.71 -9.02 -3.13
C ARG A 403 8.31 -9.40 -3.56
N LEU A 404 7.68 -8.54 -4.33
CA LEU A 404 6.48 -8.94 -5.05
C LEU A 404 6.85 -10.01 -6.09
N PRO A 405 5.90 -10.87 -6.49
CA PRO A 405 6.20 -11.96 -7.41
C PRO A 405 6.87 -11.53 -8.73
N ASN A 406 6.47 -10.37 -9.26
CA ASN A 406 7.03 -9.78 -10.49
C ASN A 406 8.40 -9.09 -10.30
N GLU A 407 8.86 -8.93 -9.06
CA GLU A 407 10.14 -8.32 -8.69
C GLU A 407 11.21 -9.35 -8.36
N ILE A 408 10.85 -10.64 -8.30
CA ILE A 408 11.79 -11.71 -8.00
C ILE A 408 12.76 -11.91 -9.17
N ASP A 409 14.03 -11.60 -8.96
CA ASP A 409 15.10 -12.07 -9.85
C ASP A 409 15.27 -13.58 -9.64
N VAL A 410 14.74 -14.35 -10.56
CA VAL A 410 14.72 -15.82 -10.48
C VAL A 410 16.10 -16.41 -10.26
N LYS A 411 17.11 -15.91 -10.98
CA LYS A 411 18.48 -16.45 -10.90
C LYS A 411 19.11 -16.14 -9.54
N ALA A 412 19.00 -14.90 -9.11
CA ALA A 412 19.53 -14.45 -7.82
C ALA A 412 18.79 -15.12 -6.65
N ALA A 413 17.45 -15.19 -6.71
CA ALA A 413 16.62 -15.79 -5.68
C ALA A 413 16.87 -17.30 -5.52
N LEU A 414 16.94 -18.06 -6.62
CA LEU A 414 17.25 -19.50 -6.55
C LEU A 414 18.64 -19.74 -5.95
N ALA A 415 19.65 -18.95 -6.33
CA ALA A 415 20.98 -19.10 -5.78
C ALA A 415 21.04 -18.78 -4.28
N ALA A 416 20.46 -17.63 -3.88
CA ALA A 416 20.44 -17.20 -2.49
C ALA A 416 19.66 -18.16 -1.60
N CYS A 417 18.45 -18.58 -2.03
CA CYS A 417 17.58 -19.39 -1.19
C CYS A 417 18.04 -20.86 -1.08
N ARG A 418 18.66 -21.44 -2.12
CA ARG A 418 19.34 -22.75 -1.98
C ARG A 418 20.45 -22.69 -0.95
N ALA A 419 21.30 -21.69 -1.04
CA ALA A 419 22.39 -21.50 -0.10
C ALA A 419 21.88 -21.24 1.35
N ALA A 420 20.75 -20.53 1.51
CA ALA A 420 20.14 -20.29 2.82
C ALA A 420 19.56 -21.57 3.43
N VAL A 421 18.87 -22.40 2.63
CA VAL A 421 18.36 -23.71 3.07
C VAL A 421 19.50 -24.65 3.50
N ASP A 422 20.63 -24.63 2.78
CA ASP A 422 21.79 -25.45 3.12
C ASP A 422 22.47 -24.98 4.40
N ARG A 423 22.57 -23.66 4.63
CA ARG A 423 23.17 -23.08 5.84
C ARG A 423 22.28 -23.20 7.09
N HIS A 424 20.98 -23.11 6.90
CA HIS A 424 19.97 -22.99 7.95
C HIS A 424 18.79 -23.96 7.71
N PRO A 425 19.02 -25.28 7.72
CA PRO A 425 17.99 -26.27 7.37
C PRO A 425 16.82 -26.32 8.38
N ASP A 426 17.03 -25.81 9.57
CA ASP A 426 16.09 -25.70 10.69
C ASP A 426 15.17 -24.46 10.62
N ILE A 427 15.45 -23.52 9.69
CA ILE A 427 14.64 -22.29 9.53
C ILE A 427 13.69 -22.45 8.34
N PRO A 428 12.39 -22.73 8.57
CA PRO A 428 11.47 -23.15 7.53
C PRO A 428 11.14 -22.01 6.52
N ARG A 429 11.27 -20.74 6.92
CA ARG A 429 11.00 -19.62 5.99
C ARG A 429 11.90 -19.64 4.77
N PHE A 430 13.18 -20.04 4.89
CA PHE A 430 14.08 -20.11 3.73
C PHE A 430 13.62 -21.15 2.71
N ARG A 431 13.05 -22.26 3.19
CA ARG A 431 12.46 -23.27 2.31
C ARG A 431 11.18 -22.75 1.63
N SER A 432 10.37 -21.95 2.33
CA SER A 432 9.23 -21.25 1.75
C SER A 432 9.66 -20.26 0.67
N GLN A 433 10.68 -19.46 0.94
CA GLN A 433 11.24 -18.49 0.00
C GLN A 433 11.86 -19.18 -1.23
N LEU A 434 12.53 -20.33 -1.04
CA LEU A 434 12.97 -21.17 -2.16
C LEU A 434 11.77 -21.62 -3.01
N GLY A 435 10.66 -22.03 -2.40
CA GLY A 435 9.42 -22.37 -3.10
C GLY A 435 8.89 -21.20 -3.93
N ARG A 436 8.94 -19.98 -3.41
CA ARG A 436 8.58 -18.76 -4.16
C ARG A 436 9.50 -18.50 -5.36
N ALA A 437 10.81 -18.68 -5.19
CA ALA A 437 11.78 -18.53 -6.29
C ALA A 437 11.55 -19.60 -7.37
N GLN A 438 11.27 -20.86 -6.99
CA GLN A 438 10.95 -21.96 -7.89
C GLN A 438 9.61 -21.71 -8.62
N GLN A 439 8.59 -21.20 -7.92
CA GLN A 439 7.32 -20.81 -8.53
C GLN A 439 7.52 -19.69 -9.55
N ALA A 440 8.35 -18.68 -9.24
CA ALA A 440 8.69 -17.62 -10.18
C ALA A 440 9.47 -18.15 -11.40
N ALA A 441 10.26 -19.21 -11.23
CA ALA A 441 10.94 -19.92 -12.31
C ALA A 441 10.00 -20.79 -13.18
N GLY A 442 8.75 -20.98 -12.76
CA GLY A 442 7.82 -21.92 -13.41
C GLY A 442 8.00 -23.39 -13.01
N ASP A 443 8.90 -23.69 -12.07
CA ASP A 443 9.10 -25.02 -11.53
C ASP A 443 8.10 -25.29 -10.39
N PHE A 444 6.83 -25.50 -10.76
CA PHE A 444 5.73 -25.65 -9.82
C PHE A 444 5.81 -26.91 -8.98
N VAL A 445 6.42 -27.98 -9.51
CA VAL A 445 6.60 -29.24 -8.76
C VAL A 445 7.57 -29.05 -7.61
N ALA A 446 8.76 -28.50 -7.90
CA ALA A 446 9.75 -28.20 -6.87
C ALA A 446 9.22 -27.15 -5.86
N ALA A 447 8.45 -26.16 -6.34
CA ALA A 447 7.82 -25.18 -5.48
C ALA A 447 6.83 -25.81 -4.49
N LEU A 448 5.99 -26.74 -4.98
CA LEU A 448 5.04 -27.49 -4.14
C LEU A 448 5.74 -28.30 -3.05
N ASP A 449 6.83 -29.00 -3.42
CA ASP A 449 7.62 -29.77 -2.45
C ASP A 449 8.27 -28.87 -1.39
N SER A 450 8.78 -27.70 -1.81
CA SER A 450 9.37 -26.72 -0.91
C SER A 450 8.32 -26.14 0.06
N PHE A 451 7.13 -25.78 -0.42
CA PHE A 451 6.05 -25.27 0.43
C PHE A 451 5.53 -26.35 1.40
N ARG A 452 5.38 -27.60 0.95
CA ARG A 452 5.01 -28.72 1.82
C ARG A 452 6.00 -28.93 2.94
N ALA A 453 7.29 -28.96 2.61
CA ALA A 453 8.34 -29.15 3.59
C ALA A 453 8.40 -27.98 4.59
N ALA A 454 8.25 -26.74 4.14
CA ALA A 454 8.20 -25.57 5.01
C ALA A 454 6.96 -25.55 5.90
N GLY A 455 5.77 -25.86 5.35
CA GLY A 455 4.53 -25.97 6.13
C GLY A 455 4.57 -27.08 7.18
N ALA A 456 5.13 -28.24 6.84
CA ALA A 456 5.33 -29.34 7.78
C ALA A 456 6.30 -28.96 8.92
N ALA A 457 7.24 -28.07 8.66
CA ALA A 457 8.15 -27.49 9.66
C ALA A 457 7.57 -26.27 10.40
N GLY A 458 6.26 -25.98 10.22
CA GLY A 458 5.55 -24.94 10.97
C GLY A 458 5.51 -23.56 10.31
N HIS A 459 5.91 -23.43 9.04
CA HIS A 459 5.81 -22.14 8.34
C HIS A 459 4.39 -21.87 7.84
N THR A 460 3.71 -20.89 8.42
CA THR A 460 2.27 -20.66 8.21
C THR A 460 1.92 -20.19 6.80
N ARG A 461 2.72 -19.25 6.24
CA ARG A 461 2.50 -18.73 4.88
C ARG A 461 2.59 -19.81 3.80
N SER A 462 3.41 -20.85 4.02
CA SER A 462 3.56 -21.98 3.10
C SER A 462 2.29 -22.82 2.95
N LEU A 463 1.43 -22.86 3.97
CA LEU A 463 0.15 -23.59 3.92
C LEU A 463 -0.75 -23.03 2.80
N GLN A 464 -0.88 -21.70 2.74
CA GLN A 464 -1.67 -21.08 1.68
C GLN A 464 -0.96 -21.19 0.31
N SER A 465 0.38 -21.12 0.27
CA SER A 465 1.12 -21.31 -0.98
C SER A 465 0.94 -22.72 -1.57
N GLU A 466 0.96 -23.77 -0.72
CA GLU A 466 0.59 -25.13 -1.13
C GLU A 466 -0.85 -25.18 -1.63
N ALA A 467 -1.81 -24.62 -0.88
CA ALA A 467 -3.22 -24.59 -1.24
C ALA A 467 -3.45 -23.90 -2.59
N TYR A 468 -2.73 -22.83 -2.88
CA TYR A 468 -2.78 -22.13 -4.16
C TYR A 468 -2.35 -23.02 -5.32
N LEU A 469 -1.20 -23.71 -5.23
CA LEU A 469 -0.72 -24.60 -6.29
C LEU A 469 -1.65 -25.78 -6.53
N LEU A 470 -2.35 -26.27 -5.51
CA LEU A 470 -3.32 -27.37 -5.62
C LEU A 470 -4.63 -26.98 -6.33
N THR A 471 -4.97 -25.69 -6.39
CA THR A 471 -6.28 -25.23 -6.91
C THR A 471 -6.21 -24.26 -8.07
N THR A 472 -5.05 -23.62 -8.32
CA THR A 472 -4.97 -22.62 -9.37
C THR A 472 -5.23 -23.19 -10.76
N SER A 473 -6.13 -22.56 -11.51
CA SER A 473 -6.39 -22.87 -12.91
C SER A 473 -5.29 -22.37 -13.86
N ARG A 474 -4.29 -21.67 -13.32
CA ARG A 474 -3.18 -21.10 -14.10
C ARG A 474 -2.10 -22.14 -14.43
N ILE A 475 -2.12 -23.28 -13.77
CA ILE A 475 -1.23 -24.42 -14.06
C ILE A 475 -1.92 -25.34 -15.06
N ASP A 476 -1.28 -25.55 -16.20
CA ASP A 476 -1.72 -26.59 -17.14
C ASP A 476 -1.36 -27.97 -16.56
N ARG A 477 -2.35 -28.60 -15.97
CA ARG A 477 -2.18 -29.91 -15.30
C ARG A 477 -1.92 -31.06 -16.25
N THR A 478 -2.06 -30.86 -17.55
CA THR A 478 -1.64 -31.85 -18.55
C THR A 478 -0.13 -31.86 -18.74
N LEU A 479 0.53 -30.74 -18.45
CA LEU A 479 1.98 -30.57 -18.56
C LEU A 479 2.68 -30.64 -17.19
N VAL A 480 1.99 -30.25 -16.12
CA VAL A 480 2.54 -30.20 -14.75
C VAL A 480 1.78 -31.22 -13.88
N PRO A 481 2.44 -32.25 -13.33
CA PRO A 481 1.79 -33.35 -12.62
C PRO A 481 1.43 -32.97 -11.16
N ILE A 482 0.70 -31.87 -11.00
CA ILE A 482 0.14 -31.42 -9.70
C ILE A 482 -1.37 -31.69 -9.74
N PRO A 483 -1.90 -32.67 -9.00
CA PRO A 483 -3.34 -32.92 -8.95
C PRO A 483 -4.09 -31.84 -8.20
N GLU A 484 -5.36 -31.62 -8.54
CA GLU A 484 -6.25 -30.85 -7.68
C GLU A 484 -6.60 -31.65 -6.42
N ASP A 485 -6.57 -31.00 -5.27
CA ASP A 485 -6.95 -31.62 -4.00
C ASP A 485 -7.72 -30.63 -3.12
N GLN A 486 -9.02 -30.55 -3.33
CA GLN A 486 -9.90 -29.62 -2.61
C GLN A 486 -10.02 -29.96 -1.11
N ALA A 487 -9.91 -31.24 -0.74
CA ALA A 487 -9.96 -31.67 0.66
C ALA A 487 -8.69 -31.20 1.41
N ARG A 488 -7.53 -31.40 0.81
CA ARG A 488 -6.25 -30.91 1.36
C ARG A 488 -6.23 -29.38 1.48
N VAL A 489 -6.73 -28.68 0.47
CA VAL A 489 -6.83 -27.21 0.48
C VAL A 489 -7.69 -26.69 1.64
N ALA A 490 -8.82 -27.34 1.91
CA ALA A 490 -9.67 -26.93 3.05
C ALA A 490 -8.90 -27.02 4.37
N ILE A 491 -8.19 -28.11 4.60
CA ILE A 491 -7.38 -28.31 5.80
C ILE A 491 -6.27 -27.25 5.92
N LEU A 492 -5.54 -27.02 4.83
CA LEU A 492 -4.44 -26.05 4.80
C LEU A 492 -4.92 -24.61 5.10
N LEU A 493 -6.05 -24.20 4.51
CA LEU A 493 -6.61 -22.89 4.77
C LEU A 493 -7.12 -22.75 6.21
N ASP A 494 -7.79 -23.78 6.75
CA ASP A 494 -8.24 -23.75 8.15
C ASP A 494 -7.07 -23.67 9.13
N GLN A 495 -5.97 -24.37 8.87
CA GLN A 495 -4.73 -24.25 9.65
C GLN A 495 -4.11 -22.85 9.53
N GLY A 496 -4.03 -22.29 8.33
CA GLY A 496 -3.52 -20.95 8.11
C GLY A 496 -4.36 -19.87 8.79
N ILE A 497 -5.70 -20.00 8.77
CA ILE A 497 -6.63 -19.09 9.46
C ILE A 497 -6.40 -19.16 10.98
N ALA A 498 -6.26 -20.37 11.54
CA ALA A 498 -6.00 -20.55 12.96
C ALA A 498 -4.67 -19.90 13.38
N ALA A 499 -3.68 -19.92 12.48
CA ALA A 499 -2.38 -19.24 12.68
C ALA A 499 -2.41 -17.73 12.38
N GLY A 500 -3.53 -17.18 11.91
CA GLY A 500 -3.69 -15.76 11.59
C GLY A 500 -3.07 -15.33 10.26
N ASP A 501 -2.73 -16.25 9.35
CA ASP A 501 -2.13 -15.91 8.05
C ASP A 501 -3.10 -15.11 7.16
N PRO A 502 -2.75 -13.86 6.75
CA PRO A 502 -3.67 -13.00 6.01
C PRO A 502 -4.08 -13.57 4.65
N TYR A 503 -3.21 -14.33 4.01
CA TYR A 503 -3.50 -14.92 2.71
C TYR A 503 -4.42 -16.15 2.80
N ALA A 504 -4.29 -16.94 3.86
CA ALA A 504 -5.22 -18.05 4.11
C ALA A 504 -6.63 -17.52 4.45
N ILE A 505 -6.69 -16.46 5.27
CA ILE A 505 -7.93 -15.76 5.62
C ILE A 505 -8.59 -15.22 4.36
N HIS A 506 -7.86 -14.50 3.50
CA HIS A 506 -8.35 -14.00 2.21
C HIS A 506 -8.84 -15.14 1.30
N ALA A 507 -8.02 -16.17 1.09
CA ALA A 507 -8.36 -17.28 0.20
C ALA A 507 -9.65 -18.00 0.63
N ARG A 508 -9.87 -18.17 1.94
CA ARG A 508 -11.10 -18.75 2.48
C ARG A 508 -12.30 -17.84 2.30
N GLY A 509 -12.14 -16.55 2.59
CA GLY A 509 -13.18 -15.53 2.41
C GLY A 509 -13.67 -15.48 0.98
N LEU A 510 -12.75 -15.41 0.01
CA LEU A 510 -13.06 -15.37 -1.41
C LEU A 510 -13.78 -16.64 -1.89
N ARG A 511 -13.37 -17.82 -1.39
CA ARG A 511 -14.05 -19.08 -1.72
C ARG A 511 -15.48 -19.11 -1.18
N LEU A 512 -15.71 -18.66 0.04
CA LEU A 512 -17.05 -18.57 0.60
C LEU A 512 -17.93 -17.61 -0.22
N LEU A 513 -17.45 -16.45 -0.64
CA LEU A 513 -18.21 -15.53 -1.47
C LEU A 513 -18.57 -16.14 -2.84
N ARG A 514 -17.66 -16.88 -3.46
CA ARG A 514 -17.83 -17.45 -4.78
C ARG A 514 -18.70 -18.71 -4.78
N ASP A 515 -18.48 -19.61 -3.82
CA ASP A 515 -19.00 -20.98 -3.85
C ASP A 515 -20.25 -21.17 -2.96
N SER A 516 -20.58 -20.17 -2.12
CA SER A 516 -21.67 -20.27 -1.15
C SER A 516 -23.05 -20.00 -1.75
N THR A 517 -23.99 -20.79 -1.31
CA THR A 517 -25.42 -20.62 -1.62
C THR A 517 -26.22 -20.05 -0.44
N THR A 518 -25.62 -19.93 0.75
CA THR A 518 -26.32 -19.44 1.95
C THR A 518 -25.91 -18.00 2.31
N PRO A 519 -26.86 -17.17 2.79
CA PRO A 519 -26.53 -15.83 3.28
C PRO A 519 -25.50 -15.83 4.43
N ALA A 520 -25.57 -16.83 5.30
CA ALA A 520 -24.67 -16.94 6.46
C ALA A 520 -23.20 -17.20 6.02
N ASP A 521 -22.99 -18.08 5.07
CA ASP A 521 -21.65 -18.35 4.55
C ASP A 521 -21.11 -17.13 3.77
N ARG A 522 -21.99 -16.44 3.05
CA ARG A 522 -21.62 -15.20 2.35
C ARG A 522 -21.17 -14.12 3.35
N GLN A 523 -21.93 -13.92 4.44
CA GLN A 523 -21.52 -12.98 5.49
C GLN A 523 -20.18 -13.38 6.10
N ARG A 524 -19.98 -14.67 6.41
CA ARG A 524 -18.70 -15.15 6.91
C ARG A 524 -17.56 -14.94 5.91
N GLY A 525 -17.84 -15.01 4.61
CA GLY A 525 -16.89 -14.67 3.55
C GLY A 525 -16.44 -13.20 3.63
N PHE A 526 -17.39 -12.27 3.84
CA PHE A 526 -17.09 -10.86 4.05
C PHE A 526 -16.29 -10.62 5.31
N ASP A 527 -16.69 -11.20 6.44
CA ASP A 527 -15.99 -11.03 7.72
C ASP A 527 -14.52 -11.49 7.63
N LEU A 528 -14.26 -12.56 6.86
CA LEU A 528 -12.90 -13.01 6.61
C LEU A 528 -12.13 -12.05 5.70
N LEU A 529 -12.74 -11.50 4.63
CA LEU A 529 -12.09 -10.53 3.77
C LEU A 529 -11.82 -9.22 4.50
N ASP A 530 -12.77 -8.74 5.33
CA ASP A 530 -12.57 -7.58 6.19
C ASP A 530 -11.36 -7.79 7.11
N ARG A 531 -11.30 -8.94 7.79
CA ARG A 531 -10.16 -9.29 8.65
C ARG A 531 -8.83 -9.37 7.87
N ALA A 532 -8.83 -9.92 6.66
CA ALA A 532 -7.62 -9.94 5.84
C ALA A 532 -7.19 -8.51 5.44
N ALA A 533 -8.14 -7.64 5.10
CA ALA A 533 -7.89 -6.24 4.79
C ALA A 533 -7.32 -5.48 6.01
N GLU A 534 -7.87 -5.67 7.21
CA GLU A 534 -7.34 -5.13 8.47
C GLU A 534 -5.89 -5.54 8.73
N LEU A 535 -5.54 -6.78 8.35
CA LEU A 535 -4.17 -7.30 8.43
C LEU A 535 -3.26 -6.79 7.30
N GLY A 536 -3.73 -5.87 6.44
CA GLY A 536 -2.96 -5.24 5.38
C GLY A 536 -2.98 -5.97 4.03
N HIS A 537 -3.86 -6.94 3.82
CA HIS A 537 -3.91 -7.72 2.59
C HIS A 537 -4.60 -6.95 1.46
N THR A 538 -3.82 -6.40 0.53
CA THR A 538 -4.31 -5.51 -0.54
C THR A 538 -5.27 -6.17 -1.52
N TYR A 539 -5.12 -7.48 -1.79
CA TYR A 539 -6.08 -8.20 -2.63
C TYR A 539 -7.47 -8.26 -1.97
N ALA A 540 -7.54 -8.45 -0.64
CA ALA A 540 -8.82 -8.40 0.07
C ALA A 540 -9.46 -7.01 -0.02
N MET A 541 -8.66 -5.96 0.11
CA MET A 541 -9.14 -4.58 -0.08
C MET A 541 -9.69 -4.36 -1.49
N ASN A 542 -8.98 -4.82 -2.52
CA ASN A 542 -9.43 -4.68 -3.90
C ASN A 542 -10.72 -5.47 -4.19
N GLU A 543 -10.83 -6.69 -3.68
CA GLU A 543 -12.04 -7.52 -3.83
C GLU A 543 -13.25 -6.89 -3.14
N LEU A 544 -13.08 -6.44 -1.90
CA LEU A 544 -14.13 -5.72 -1.16
C LEU A 544 -14.50 -4.40 -1.84
N GLY A 545 -13.49 -3.66 -2.33
CA GLY A 545 -13.69 -2.44 -3.08
C GLY A 545 -14.61 -2.64 -4.28
N PHE A 546 -14.32 -3.62 -5.11
CA PHE A 546 -15.16 -3.94 -6.27
C PHE A 546 -16.54 -4.44 -5.89
N TYR A 547 -16.63 -5.29 -4.87
CA TYR A 547 -17.89 -5.87 -4.46
C TYR A 547 -18.87 -4.78 -3.98
N PHE A 548 -18.40 -3.85 -3.17
CA PHE A 548 -19.23 -2.74 -2.69
C PHE A 548 -19.48 -1.64 -3.74
N LEU A 549 -18.72 -1.62 -4.84
CA LEU A 549 -18.95 -0.70 -5.97
C LEU A 549 -19.80 -1.31 -7.09
N ASP A 550 -20.18 -2.59 -7.00
CA ASP A 550 -21.05 -3.24 -7.97
C ASP A 550 -22.50 -2.78 -7.76
N ARG A 551 -22.99 -1.94 -8.65
CA ARG A 551 -24.36 -1.36 -8.61
C ARG A 551 -25.48 -2.41 -8.76
N ASP A 552 -25.16 -3.53 -9.35
CA ASP A 552 -26.10 -4.64 -9.57
C ASP A 552 -26.14 -5.58 -8.36
N SER A 553 -25.31 -5.32 -7.34
CA SER A 553 -25.20 -6.10 -6.11
C SER A 553 -26.15 -5.60 -5.03
N ASP A 554 -26.78 -6.53 -4.28
CA ASP A 554 -27.57 -6.24 -3.07
C ASP A 554 -26.74 -5.57 -1.97
N HIS A 555 -25.42 -5.51 -2.13
CA HIS A 555 -24.45 -4.98 -1.17
C HIS A 555 -23.79 -3.68 -1.62
N TYR A 556 -24.38 -2.98 -2.58
CA TYR A 556 -23.85 -1.72 -3.09
C TYR A 556 -23.68 -0.69 -1.96
N GLN A 557 -22.43 -0.38 -1.64
CA GLN A 557 -22.02 0.61 -0.61
C GLN A 557 -20.80 1.37 -1.13
N PRO A 558 -21.01 2.40 -1.99
CA PRO A 558 -19.93 3.03 -2.72
C PRO A 558 -18.88 3.68 -1.82
N ASP A 559 -19.26 4.31 -0.72
CA ASP A 559 -18.32 4.91 0.23
C ASP A 559 -17.39 3.86 0.84
N ARG A 560 -17.95 2.71 1.24
CA ARG A 560 -17.18 1.59 1.79
C ARG A 560 -16.25 0.99 0.73
N GLY A 561 -16.75 0.80 -0.50
CA GLY A 561 -15.96 0.32 -1.62
C GLY A 561 -14.77 1.23 -1.94
N MET A 562 -15.01 2.54 -1.94
CA MET A 562 -13.96 3.54 -2.14
C MET A 562 -12.93 3.56 -1.01
N THR A 563 -13.35 3.35 0.25
CA THR A 563 -12.44 3.25 1.40
C THR A 563 -11.44 2.10 1.19
N TYR A 564 -11.90 0.92 0.79
CA TYR A 564 -10.99 -0.21 0.53
C TYR A 564 -10.06 0.02 -0.66
N LEU A 565 -10.55 0.61 -1.77
CA LEU A 565 -9.68 0.90 -2.92
C LEU A 565 -8.60 1.94 -2.58
N ARG A 566 -8.95 2.97 -1.81
CA ARG A 566 -7.99 3.94 -1.31
C ARG A 566 -6.97 3.26 -0.38
N ALA A 567 -7.43 2.41 0.53
CA ALA A 567 -6.57 1.66 1.42
C ALA A 567 -5.54 0.78 0.69
N SER A 568 -5.93 0.19 -0.43
CA SER A 568 -5.04 -0.57 -1.31
C SER A 568 -4.04 0.34 -2.04
N PHE A 569 -4.53 1.46 -2.58
CA PHE A 569 -3.70 2.47 -3.26
C PHE A 569 -2.58 3.02 -2.36
N GLU A 570 -2.90 3.35 -1.12
CA GLU A 570 -1.96 3.94 -0.15
C GLU A 570 -0.86 2.96 0.30
N ARG A 571 -1.11 1.65 0.11
CA ARG A 571 -0.07 0.61 0.25
C ARG A 571 0.76 0.41 -1.02
N ASN A 572 0.72 1.38 -1.95
CA ASN A 572 1.38 1.30 -3.26
C ASN A 572 0.97 0.07 -4.09
N ASP A 573 -0.23 -0.46 -3.84
CA ASP A 573 -0.73 -1.58 -4.62
C ASP A 573 -1.16 -1.14 -6.01
N ILE A 574 -0.50 -1.69 -7.02
CA ILE A 574 -0.74 -1.34 -8.43
C ILE A 574 -2.16 -1.68 -8.90
N TYR A 575 -2.81 -2.66 -8.28
CA TYR A 575 -4.20 -3.00 -8.57
C TYR A 575 -5.15 -1.97 -7.96
N GLY A 576 -4.89 -1.49 -6.74
CA GLY A 576 -5.60 -0.38 -6.13
C GLY A 576 -5.52 0.89 -6.99
N MET A 577 -4.33 1.22 -7.49
CA MET A 577 -4.12 2.34 -8.43
C MET A 577 -4.96 2.19 -9.71
N ASN A 578 -4.90 1.00 -10.34
CA ASN A 578 -5.70 0.74 -11.54
C ASN A 578 -7.20 0.83 -11.25
N ASN A 579 -7.65 0.33 -10.12
CA ASN A 579 -9.07 0.28 -9.75
C ASN A 579 -9.62 1.69 -9.52
N LEU A 580 -8.88 2.54 -8.80
CA LEU A 580 -9.22 3.96 -8.66
C LEU A 580 -9.22 4.69 -10.01
N GLY A 581 -8.27 4.37 -10.89
CA GLY A 581 -8.26 4.88 -12.26
C GLY A 581 -9.51 4.50 -13.05
N LEU A 582 -10.00 3.27 -12.90
CA LEU A 582 -11.24 2.83 -13.55
C LEU A 582 -12.49 3.47 -12.95
N VAL A 583 -12.53 3.69 -11.64
CA VAL A 583 -13.61 4.44 -10.97
C VAL A 583 -13.63 5.89 -11.47
N ALA A 584 -12.49 6.57 -11.51
CA ALA A 584 -12.40 7.93 -12.04
C ALA A 584 -12.77 8.00 -13.53
N LEU A 585 -12.42 6.99 -14.32
CA LEU A 585 -12.75 6.92 -15.75
C LEU A 585 -14.25 6.77 -16.02
N ASN A 586 -14.95 6.04 -15.17
CA ASN A 586 -16.38 5.72 -15.36
C ASN A 586 -17.31 6.70 -14.60
N GLY A 587 -16.79 7.44 -13.64
CA GLY A 587 -17.59 8.19 -12.67
C GLY A 587 -18.28 7.28 -11.65
N LEU A 588 -18.64 7.83 -10.51
CA LEU A 588 -19.30 7.12 -9.41
C LEU A 588 -20.46 7.96 -8.86
N ASP A 589 -21.62 7.34 -8.63
CA ASP A 589 -22.80 7.93 -7.96
C ASP A 589 -23.27 9.29 -8.48
N GLY A 590 -23.36 9.40 -9.82
CA GLY A 590 -23.81 10.63 -10.48
C GLY A 590 -22.69 11.66 -10.66
N ASN A 591 -21.53 11.45 -10.10
CA ASN A 591 -20.34 12.25 -10.41
C ASN A 591 -19.87 11.94 -11.85
N PRO A 592 -19.58 12.95 -12.66
CA PRO A 592 -19.08 12.73 -14.00
C PRO A 592 -17.67 12.09 -13.95
N PRO A 593 -17.26 11.42 -15.06
CA PRO A 593 -15.90 10.93 -15.18
C PRO A 593 -14.84 12.03 -15.01
N ASP A 594 -13.82 11.78 -14.21
CA ASP A 594 -12.62 12.62 -14.14
C ASP A 594 -11.50 11.97 -14.96
N LEU A 595 -11.38 12.41 -16.20
CA LEU A 595 -10.44 11.82 -17.15
C LEU A 595 -8.97 12.16 -16.83
N ALA A 596 -8.71 13.28 -16.19
CA ALA A 596 -7.35 13.66 -15.78
C ALA A 596 -6.87 12.81 -14.62
N LEU A 597 -7.70 12.66 -13.59
CA LEU A 597 -7.43 11.79 -12.45
C LEU A 597 -7.33 10.31 -12.86
N ALA A 598 -8.22 9.87 -13.76
CA ALA A 598 -8.16 8.51 -14.32
C ALA A 598 -6.83 8.24 -15.01
N ALA A 599 -6.36 9.17 -15.85
CA ALA A 599 -5.07 9.04 -16.53
C ALA A 599 -3.91 8.97 -15.52
N GLN A 600 -3.91 9.81 -14.49
CA GLN A 600 -2.88 9.84 -13.46
C GLN A 600 -2.77 8.49 -12.73
N TYR A 601 -3.87 7.95 -12.23
CA TYR A 601 -3.87 6.65 -11.56
C TYR A 601 -3.47 5.51 -12.48
N LEU A 602 -3.97 5.50 -13.71
CA LEU A 602 -3.62 4.45 -14.68
C LEU A 602 -2.16 4.54 -15.14
N GLU A 603 -1.58 5.74 -15.25
CA GLU A 603 -0.16 5.93 -15.55
C GLU A 603 0.72 5.42 -14.38
N GLN A 604 0.36 5.71 -13.13
CA GLN A 604 1.05 5.17 -11.95
C GLN A 604 0.97 3.64 -11.91
N ALA A 605 -0.23 3.08 -12.11
CA ALA A 605 -0.41 1.63 -12.18
C ALA A 605 0.43 1.01 -13.32
N ALA A 606 0.44 1.64 -14.49
CA ALA A 606 1.24 1.19 -15.61
C ALA A 606 2.74 1.30 -15.35
N ALA A 607 3.21 2.38 -14.72
CA ALA A 607 4.61 2.52 -14.31
C ALA A 607 5.02 1.44 -13.29
N GLY A 608 4.15 1.13 -12.34
CA GLY A 608 4.35 0.08 -11.34
C GLY A 608 4.24 -1.36 -11.87
N GLY A 609 3.94 -1.56 -13.14
CA GLY A 609 3.91 -2.89 -13.76
C GLY A 609 2.52 -3.52 -13.94
N HIS A 610 1.43 -2.81 -13.62
CA HIS A 610 0.07 -3.37 -13.76
C HIS A 610 -0.21 -3.80 -15.21
N PRO A 611 -0.70 -5.03 -15.46
CA PRO A 611 -0.82 -5.56 -16.82
C PRO A 611 -1.90 -4.88 -17.66
N LYS A 612 -3.03 -4.50 -17.05
CA LYS A 612 -4.21 -3.98 -17.79
C LYS A 612 -4.29 -2.46 -17.87
N ALA A 613 -3.61 -1.73 -16.98
CA ALA A 613 -3.64 -0.25 -16.98
C ALA A 613 -3.17 0.34 -18.31
N PRO A 614 -2.12 -0.16 -18.98
CA PRO A 614 -1.71 0.32 -20.28
C PRO A 614 -2.82 0.22 -21.34
N ALA A 615 -3.57 -0.89 -21.39
CA ALA A 615 -4.66 -1.02 -22.35
C ALA A 615 -5.81 -0.02 -22.09
N SER A 616 -6.05 0.35 -20.85
CA SER A 616 -7.00 1.40 -20.51
C SER A 616 -6.53 2.78 -21.00
N LEU A 617 -5.25 3.10 -20.82
CA LEU A 617 -4.63 4.32 -21.36
C LEU A 617 -4.68 4.35 -22.89
N GLY A 618 -4.37 3.24 -23.56
CA GLY A 618 -4.48 3.13 -25.02
C GLY A 618 -5.90 3.44 -25.51
N ARG A 619 -6.93 2.94 -24.82
CA ARG A 619 -8.34 3.27 -25.14
C ARG A 619 -8.65 4.75 -24.92
N MET A 620 -8.14 5.36 -23.84
CA MET A 620 -8.32 6.79 -23.56
C MET A 620 -7.69 7.66 -24.67
N VAL A 621 -6.48 7.30 -25.14
CA VAL A 621 -5.83 7.97 -26.28
C VAL A 621 -6.67 7.85 -27.54
N MET A 622 -7.15 6.66 -27.89
CA MET A 622 -7.96 6.43 -29.08
C MET A 622 -9.30 7.18 -29.05
N ARG A 623 -9.85 7.41 -27.85
CA ARG A 623 -11.07 8.20 -27.68
C ARG A 623 -10.81 9.72 -27.64
N GLY A 624 -9.56 10.17 -27.57
CA GLY A 624 -9.20 11.58 -27.40
C GLY A 624 -9.51 12.12 -26.00
N GLN A 625 -9.54 11.25 -25.01
CA GLN A 625 -9.85 11.59 -23.62
C GLN A 625 -8.64 12.16 -22.85
N ILE A 626 -7.44 11.88 -23.33
CA ILE A 626 -6.16 12.37 -22.76
C ILE A 626 -5.26 12.96 -23.86
N GLY A 627 -5.76 13.99 -24.51
CA GLY A 627 -5.14 14.69 -25.64
C GLY A 627 -5.71 14.31 -26.99
N ALA A 628 -5.04 14.71 -28.07
CA ALA A 628 -5.45 14.35 -29.42
C ALA A 628 -5.38 12.82 -29.64
N LYS A 629 -6.30 12.32 -30.51
CA LYS A 629 -6.26 10.91 -30.91
C LYS A 629 -4.94 10.59 -31.60
N ASP A 630 -4.22 9.60 -31.09
CA ASP A 630 -2.94 9.16 -31.62
C ASP A 630 -2.88 7.62 -31.62
N ALA A 631 -3.01 7.05 -32.79
CA ALA A 631 -3.02 5.59 -32.96
C ALA A 631 -1.66 4.95 -32.65
N ALA A 632 -0.56 5.64 -32.95
CA ALA A 632 0.79 5.12 -32.67
C ALA A 632 1.05 5.10 -31.14
N ARG A 633 0.70 6.19 -30.44
CA ARG A 633 0.76 6.24 -28.97
C ARG A 633 -0.14 5.19 -28.32
N ALA A 634 -1.34 4.98 -28.87
CA ALA A 634 -2.25 3.95 -28.35
C ALA A 634 -1.66 2.54 -28.51
N VAL A 635 -1.07 2.24 -29.70
CA VAL A 635 -0.44 0.92 -29.95
C VAL A 635 0.75 0.71 -29.01
N SER A 636 1.56 1.73 -28.70
CA SER A 636 2.65 1.58 -27.72
C SER A 636 2.15 1.20 -26.31
N TYR A 637 1.03 1.77 -25.86
CA TYR A 637 0.38 1.33 -24.62
C TYR A 637 -0.17 -0.12 -24.72
N TYR A 638 -0.80 -0.47 -25.85
CA TYR A 638 -1.31 -1.83 -26.07
C TYR A 638 -0.18 -2.87 -26.12
N ASP A 639 0.94 -2.53 -26.74
CA ASP A 639 2.14 -3.38 -26.75
C ASP A 639 2.72 -3.57 -25.35
N LEU A 640 2.72 -2.54 -24.52
CA LEU A 640 3.14 -2.64 -23.13
C LEU A 640 2.20 -3.57 -22.34
N GLY A 641 0.88 -3.46 -22.53
CA GLY A 641 -0.08 -4.37 -21.93
C GLY A 641 0.11 -5.81 -22.41
N LEU A 642 0.24 -6.02 -23.72
CA LEU A 642 0.49 -7.35 -24.30
C LEU A 642 1.79 -7.96 -23.73
N ALA A 643 2.86 -7.20 -23.64
CA ALA A 643 4.12 -7.68 -23.07
C ALA A 643 3.99 -8.14 -21.60
N ARG A 644 2.99 -7.63 -20.89
CA ARG A 644 2.63 -7.97 -19.51
C ARG A 644 1.52 -9.02 -19.39
N GLY A 645 1.10 -9.62 -20.50
CA GLY A 645 0.11 -10.69 -20.51
C GLY A 645 -1.35 -10.20 -20.64
N ASP A 646 -1.60 -8.93 -20.99
CA ASP A 646 -2.96 -8.47 -21.27
C ASP A 646 -3.39 -8.79 -22.72
N GLY A 647 -4.28 -9.78 -22.87
CA GLY A 647 -4.82 -10.16 -24.17
C GLY A 647 -5.57 -9.02 -24.90
N TRP A 648 -6.22 -8.11 -24.15
CA TRP A 648 -6.86 -6.95 -24.76
C TRP A 648 -5.87 -5.97 -25.36
N GLY A 649 -4.68 -5.81 -24.78
CA GLY A 649 -3.59 -5.04 -25.36
C GLY A 649 -3.26 -5.56 -26.76
N GLY A 650 -3.00 -6.87 -26.88
CA GLY A 650 -2.68 -7.48 -28.18
C GLY A 650 -3.80 -7.40 -29.20
N ALA A 651 -5.05 -7.72 -28.81
CA ALA A 651 -6.20 -7.71 -29.70
C ALA A 651 -6.51 -6.28 -30.22
N ASN A 652 -6.52 -5.29 -29.33
CA ASN A 652 -6.81 -3.89 -29.70
C ASN A 652 -5.68 -3.29 -30.55
N GLY A 653 -4.41 -3.54 -30.18
CA GLY A 653 -3.26 -3.07 -30.97
C GLY A 653 -3.27 -3.67 -32.38
N ALA A 654 -3.52 -4.98 -32.51
CA ALA A 654 -3.66 -5.64 -33.78
C ALA A 654 -4.80 -5.06 -34.65
N GLY A 655 -5.97 -4.81 -34.04
CA GLY A 655 -7.11 -4.21 -34.76
C GLY A 655 -6.80 -2.81 -35.33
N ILE A 656 -6.17 -1.96 -34.55
CA ILE A 656 -5.80 -0.60 -34.99
C ILE A 656 -4.80 -0.63 -36.14
N ILE A 657 -3.82 -1.56 -36.08
CA ILE A 657 -2.84 -1.74 -37.14
C ILE A 657 -3.51 -2.25 -38.41
N LEU A 658 -4.40 -3.24 -38.29
CA LEU A 658 -5.12 -3.79 -39.43
C LEU A 658 -6.01 -2.75 -40.13
N ASP A 659 -6.57 -1.81 -39.38
CA ASP A 659 -7.30 -0.67 -39.90
C ASP A 659 -6.41 0.37 -40.66
N GLY A 660 -5.09 0.16 -40.73
CA GLY A 660 -4.15 1.04 -41.42
C GLY A 660 -3.92 2.39 -40.73
N LYS A 661 -4.23 2.48 -39.44
CA LYS A 661 -4.16 3.74 -38.66
C LYS A 661 -2.76 4.08 -38.14
N VAL A 662 -1.79 3.21 -38.30
CA VAL A 662 -0.42 3.39 -37.78
C VAL A 662 0.59 3.27 -38.93
N ALA A 663 1.28 4.35 -39.21
CA ALA A 663 2.30 4.37 -40.26
C ALA A 663 3.47 3.42 -39.91
N GLY A 664 3.95 2.68 -40.89
CA GLY A 664 5.07 1.77 -40.73
C GLY A 664 4.76 0.41 -40.14
N LEU A 665 3.53 0.17 -39.68
CA LEU A 665 3.06 -1.13 -39.24
C LEU A 665 2.05 -1.72 -40.24
N GLY A 666 2.13 -3.03 -40.46
CA GLY A 666 1.31 -3.71 -41.47
C GLY A 666 0.58 -4.94 -40.90
N ALA A 667 -0.07 -5.68 -41.81
CA ALA A 667 -0.86 -6.85 -41.43
C ALA A 667 -0.03 -7.97 -40.75
N GLY A 668 1.27 -8.08 -41.02
CA GLY A 668 2.17 -8.98 -40.30
C GLY A 668 2.36 -8.60 -38.83
N ASP A 669 2.47 -7.28 -38.55
CA ASP A 669 2.56 -6.76 -37.19
C ASP A 669 1.26 -7.01 -36.41
N ALA A 670 0.11 -6.89 -37.06
CA ALA A 670 -1.18 -7.24 -36.48
C ALA A 670 -1.26 -8.76 -36.19
N ALA A 671 -0.78 -9.59 -37.12
CA ALA A 671 -0.77 -11.05 -36.97
C ALA A 671 0.06 -11.50 -35.75
N ALA A 672 1.27 -10.95 -35.60
CA ALA A 672 2.15 -11.27 -34.48
C ALA A 672 1.52 -10.93 -33.11
N ARG A 673 0.89 -9.77 -32.99
CA ARG A 673 0.19 -9.33 -31.75
C ARG A 673 -1.03 -10.19 -31.45
N ALA A 674 -1.86 -10.43 -32.44
CA ALA A 674 -3.05 -11.26 -32.28
C ALA A 674 -2.71 -12.69 -31.90
N ALA A 675 -1.67 -13.31 -32.50
CA ALA A 675 -1.22 -14.64 -32.18
C ALA A 675 -0.69 -14.76 -30.74
N LYS A 676 0.01 -13.74 -30.24
CA LYS A 676 0.41 -13.70 -28.84
C LYS A 676 -0.78 -13.53 -27.90
N ALA A 677 -1.75 -12.70 -28.27
CA ALA A 677 -2.93 -12.40 -27.47
C ALA A 677 -3.92 -13.57 -27.35
N VAL A 678 -4.07 -14.39 -28.42
CA VAL A 678 -5.01 -15.51 -28.43
C VAL A 678 -4.66 -16.59 -27.40
N LEU A 679 -3.40 -16.66 -26.98
CA LEU A 679 -2.88 -17.59 -25.99
C LEU A 679 -2.99 -17.10 -24.55
N LEU A 680 -3.42 -15.84 -24.35
CA LEU A 680 -3.49 -15.22 -23.02
C LEU A 680 -4.86 -15.48 -22.36
N PRO A 681 -4.93 -15.45 -21.03
CA PRO A 681 -6.18 -15.61 -20.30
C PRO A 681 -7.24 -14.57 -20.67
N GLY A 682 -8.51 -14.99 -20.70
CA GLY A 682 -9.66 -14.12 -20.95
C GLY A 682 -10.37 -14.43 -22.27
N ALA A 683 -11.45 -15.22 -22.21
CA ALA A 683 -12.18 -15.71 -23.38
C ALA A 683 -12.55 -14.60 -24.39
N LYS A 684 -13.04 -13.45 -23.93
CA LYS A 684 -13.43 -12.35 -24.82
C LYS A 684 -12.24 -11.68 -25.51
N ALA A 685 -11.08 -11.58 -24.83
CA ALA A 685 -9.88 -11.01 -25.43
C ALA A 685 -9.27 -11.98 -26.46
N SER A 686 -9.24 -13.28 -26.11
CA SER A 686 -8.82 -14.35 -27.03
C SER A 686 -9.73 -14.42 -28.27
N GLU A 687 -11.05 -14.36 -28.11
CA GLU A 687 -12.01 -14.29 -29.23
C GLU A 687 -11.78 -13.06 -30.12
N ALA A 688 -11.52 -11.89 -29.51
CA ALA A 688 -11.22 -10.68 -30.27
C ALA A 688 -9.91 -10.80 -31.08
N ALA A 689 -8.88 -11.39 -30.49
CA ALA A 689 -7.61 -11.67 -31.17
C ALA A 689 -7.80 -12.71 -32.30
N ASP A 690 -8.58 -13.74 -32.03
CA ASP A 690 -8.93 -14.79 -33.00
C ASP A 690 -9.66 -14.22 -34.20
N LYS A 691 -10.59 -13.30 -33.98
CA LYS A 691 -11.30 -12.60 -35.05
C LYS A 691 -10.33 -11.77 -35.93
N VAL A 692 -9.31 -11.16 -35.36
CA VAL A 692 -8.26 -10.48 -36.14
C VAL A 692 -7.50 -11.49 -36.99
N LEU A 693 -7.05 -12.60 -36.42
CA LEU A 693 -6.34 -13.67 -37.17
C LEU A 693 -7.18 -14.21 -38.33
N GLY A 694 -8.50 -14.37 -38.15
CA GLY A 694 -9.41 -14.83 -39.16
C GLY A 694 -9.59 -13.88 -40.36
N GLN A 695 -9.24 -12.63 -40.26
CA GLN A 695 -9.28 -11.62 -41.33
C GLN A 695 -8.00 -11.58 -42.16
N LEU A 696 -6.93 -12.23 -41.72
CA LEU A 696 -5.59 -12.12 -42.31
C LEU A 696 -5.39 -13.19 -43.41
N ASN A 697 -4.74 -12.78 -44.47
CA ASN A 697 -4.32 -13.67 -45.53
C ASN A 697 -3.02 -14.40 -45.15
N ARG A 698 -2.67 -15.43 -45.93
CA ARG A 698 -1.46 -16.25 -45.73
C ARG A 698 -0.21 -15.38 -45.58
N ARG A 699 -0.04 -14.37 -46.46
CA ARG A 699 1.15 -13.52 -46.44
C ARG A 699 1.31 -12.74 -45.13
N ALA A 700 0.23 -12.26 -44.58
CA ALA A 700 0.23 -11.56 -43.28
C ALA A 700 0.56 -12.52 -42.10
N LEU A 701 0.02 -13.75 -42.15
CA LEU A 701 0.31 -14.77 -41.14
C LEU A 701 1.78 -15.21 -41.19
N ASP A 702 2.32 -15.46 -42.40
CA ASP A 702 3.73 -15.81 -42.59
C ASP A 702 4.68 -14.65 -42.17
N ALA A 703 4.32 -13.39 -42.45
CA ALA A 703 5.06 -12.23 -41.96
C ALA A 703 5.03 -12.13 -40.43
N GLY A 704 3.88 -12.38 -39.80
CA GLY A 704 3.74 -12.43 -38.35
C GLY A 704 4.62 -13.52 -37.70
N LEU A 705 4.69 -14.68 -38.32
CA LEU A 705 5.60 -15.76 -37.93
C LEU A 705 7.07 -15.31 -37.95
N GLN A 706 7.51 -14.67 -39.05
CA GLN A 706 8.88 -14.16 -39.18
C GLN A 706 9.20 -13.10 -38.14
N ILE A 707 8.23 -12.21 -37.83
CA ILE A 707 8.36 -11.19 -36.78
C ILE A 707 8.56 -11.84 -35.41
N ILE A 708 7.74 -12.83 -35.04
CA ILE A 708 7.86 -13.49 -33.72
C ILE A 708 9.19 -14.26 -33.62
N LEU A 709 9.64 -14.94 -34.67
CA LEU A 709 10.92 -15.62 -34.67
C LEU A 709 12.09 -14.62 -34.53
N ASN A 710 12.00 -13.45 -35.15
CA ASN A 710 13.00 -12.38 -34.97
C ASN A 710 13.00 -11.84 -33.52
N GLU A 711 11.85 -11.71 -32.88
CA GLU A 711 11.77 -11.36 -31.45
C GLU A 711 12.36 -12.46 -30.52
N LEU A 712 12.49 -13.68 -31.02
CA LEU A 712 13.17 -14.79 -30.36
C LEU A 712 14.69 -14.85 -30.69
N GLY A 713 15.21 -13.88 -31.42
CA GLY A 713 16.63 -13.73 -31.72
C GLY A 713 17.06 -14.23 -33.09
N GLU A 714 16.12 -14.55 -33.98
CA GLU A 714 16.44 -14.87 -35.37
C GLU A 714 16.63 -13.58 -36.20
N ALA A 715 17.24 -13.71 -37.38
CA ALA A 715 17.48 -12.59 -38.31
C ALA A 715 16.83 -12.90 -39.66
N LEU A 716 15.51 -13.09 -39.67
CA LEU A 716 14.76 -13.38 -40.87
C LEU A 716 14.34 -12.10 -41.60
N GLN A 717 14.38 -12.11 -42.93
CA GLN A 717 13.70 -11.09 -43.71
C GLN A 717 12.18 -11.28 -43.57
N VAL A 718 11.48 -10.20 -43.21
CA VAL A 718 10.02 -10.20 -43.11
C VAL A 718 9.41 -9.92 -44.49
N ASP A 719 9.29 -10.93 -45.32
CA ASP A 719 8.76 -10.85 -46.68
C ASP A 719 7.36 -11.44 -46.84
N GLY A 720 6.86 -12.08 -45.78
CA GLY A 720 5.55 -12.74 -45.77
C GLY A 720 5.53 -14.07 -46.52
N ALA A 721 6.67 -14.73 -46.65
CA ALA A 721 6.80 -16.05 -47.26
C ALA A 721 7.56 -16.98 -46.30
N ALA A 722 6.83 -17.89 -45.62
CA ALA A 722 7.44 -18.90 -44.75
C ALA A 722 8.02 -20.02 -45.61
N GLY A 723 9.26 -19.77 -46.13
CA GLY A 723 10.04 -20.74 -46.88
C GLY A 723 10.72 -21.79 -45.99
N PRO A 724 11.50 -22.72 -46.62
CA PRO A 724 12.14 -23.79 -45.86
C PRO A 724 13.01 -23.32 -44.70
N VAL A 725 13.70 -22.19 -44.84
CA VAL A 725 14.53 -21.62 -43.76
C VAL A 725 13.70 -21.26 -42.54
N THR A 726 12.61 -20.50 -42.72
CA THR A 726 11.71 -20.08 -41.67
C THR A 726 11.07 -21.31 -40.98
N LEU A 727 10.64 -22.32 -41.78
CA LEU A 727 10.00 -23.51 -41.23
C LEU A 727 10.98 -24.42 -40.48
N ASN A 728 12.19 -24.58 -40.96
CA ASN A 728 13.22 -25.34 -40.27
C ASN A 728 13.58 -24.71 -38.90
N ILE A 729 13.70 -23.38 -38.84
CA ILE A 729 13.95 -22.66 -37.59
C ILE A 729 12.77 -22.89 -36.60
N LEU A 730 11.52 -22.74 -37.06
CA LEU A 730 10.36 -22.98 -36.23
C LEU A 730 10.35 -24.40 -35.67
N THR A 731 10.58 -25.42 -36.55
CA THR A 731 10.59 -26.84 -36.15
C THR A 731 11.69 -27.11 -35.13
N ALA A 732 12.94 -26.67 -35.38
CA ALA A 732 14.06 -26.89 -34.48
C ALA A 732 13.82 -26.26 -33.09
N ARG A 733 13.26 -25.04 -33.03
CA ARG A 733 12.91 -24.38 -31.77
C ARG A 733 11.76 -25.08 -31.05
N ALA A 734 10.74 -25.53 -31.79
CA ALA A 734 9.63 -26.25 -31.21
C ALA A 734 10.06 -27.63 -30.64
N GLU A 735 10.89 -28.38 -31.35
CA GLU A 735 11.47 -29.62 -30.85
C GLU A 735 12.32 -29.39 -29.58
N ALA A 736 13.19 -28.38 -29.58
CA ALA A 736 14.02 -28.04 -28.42
C ALA A 736 13.17 -27.63 -27.21
N ALA A 737 11.99 -27.05 -27.43
CA ALA A 737 11.04 -26.63 -26.41
C ALA A 737 10.00 -27.70 -26.03
N GLY A 738 10.03 -28.86 -26.68
CA GLY A 738 9.05 -29.94 -26.48
C GLY A 738 7.62 -29.59 -26.96
N LEU A 739 7.49 -28.61 -27.86
CA LEU A 739 6.21 -28.12 -28.35
C LEU A 739 5.88 -28.74 -29.72
N LYS A 740 4.58 -28.88 -29.99
CA LYS A 740 4.04 -29.31 -31.30
C LYS A 740 2.99 -28.31 -31.77
N ALA A 741 2.86 -28.16 -33.09
CA ALA A 741 1.74 -27.43 -33.65
C ALA A 741 0.46 -28.30 -33.58
N ASP A 742 -0.70 -27.62 -33.41
CA ASP A 742 -2.01 -28.26 -33.43
C ASP A 742 -2.44 -28.64 -34.85
N GLY A 743 -1.72 -28.19 -35.90
CA GLY A 743 -1.92 -28.41 -37.31
C GLY A 743 -0.77 -27.86 -38.14
N ASP A 744 -0.93 -27.87 -39.49
CA ASP A 744 0.10 -27.40 -40.41
C ASP A 744 -0.37 -26.19 -41.29
N THR A 745 -1.37 -25.45 -40.82
CA THR A 745 -1.80 -24.23 -41.48
C THR A 745 -0.84 -23.07 -41.16
N PRO A 746 -0.79 -22.00 -41.97
CA PRO A 746 -0.01 -20.81 -41.64
C PRO A 746 -0.37 -20.21 -40.27
N ARG A 747 -1.63 -20.34 -39.86
CA ARG A 747 -2.12 -19.91 -38.55
C ARG A 747 -1.57 -20.80 -37.42
N ASP A 748 -1.58 -22.13 -37.58
CA ASP A 748 -1.07 -23.05 -36.56
C ASP A 748 0.40 -22.82 -36.32
N ARG A 749 1.18 -22.59 -37.37
CA ARG A 749 2.61 -22.26 -37.31
C ARG A 749 2.87 -20.92 -36.59
N LEU A 750 2.06 -19.89 -36.88
CA LEU A 750 2.14 -18.58 -36.21
C LEU A 750 1.80 -18.70 -34.71
N VAL A 751 0.76 -19.47 -34.35
CA VAL A 751 0.38 -19.72 -32.96
C VAL A 751 1.46 -20.54 -32.23
N LEU A 752 2.10 -21.51 -32.90
CA LEU A 752 3.24 -22.25 -32.35
C LEU A 752 4.42 -21.31 -32.04
N ALA A 753 4.73 -20.37 -32.93
CA ALA A 753 5.76 -19.36 -32.68
C ALA A 753 5.40 -18.46 -31.49
N ALA A 754 4.12 -18.10 -31.34
CA ALA A 754 3.64 -17.34 -30.18
C ALA A 754 3.74 -18.15 -28.87
N ARG A 755 3.53 -19.48 -28.91
CA ARG A 755 3.79 -20.38 -27.76
C ARG A 755 5.26 -20.35 -27.36
N LEU A 756 6.17 -20.45 -28.33
CA LEU A 756 7.63 -20.33 -28.12
C LEU A 756 7.99 -18.98 -27.51
N TYR A 757 7.38 -17.90 -28.00
CA TYR A 757 7.58 -16.55 -27.47
C TYR A 757 7.23 -16.47 -25.98
N TRP A 758 6.08 -17.01 -25.56
CA TRP A 758 5.69 -16.98 -24.16
C TRP A 758 6.49 -17.95 -23.28
N GLN A 759 6.93 -19.08 -23.83
CA GLN A 759 7.76 -20.04 -23.10
C GLN A 759 9.19 -19.51 -22.85
N ALA A 760 9.73 -18.73 -23.78
CA ALA A 760 11.06 -18.11 -23.63
C ALA A 760 11.09 -16.95 -22.61
N ARG A 761 9.95 -16.52 -22.08
CA ARG A 761 9.84 -15.45 -21.10
C ARG A 761 9.60 -16.01 -19.71
N PRO A 762 10.59 -15.91 -18.79
CA PRO A 762 10.52 -16.55 -17.46
C PRO A 762 9.42 -15.99 -16.54
N THR A 763 8.89 -14.82 -16.83
CA THR A 763 7.83 -14.20 -16.01
C THR A 763 6.61 -13.93 -16.86
N ARG A 764 5.59 -14.75 -16.70
CA ARG A 764 4.22 -14.34 -17.03
C ARG A 764 3.72 -13.47 -15.88
N PRO A 765 3.44 -12.17 -16.09
CA PRO A 765 3.02 -11.27 -15.01
C PRO A 765 1.75 -11.72 -14.27
N ASP A 766 0.99 -12.62 -14.84
CA ASP A 766 -0.31 -13.12 -14.36
C ASP A 766 -0.27 -14.44 -13.60
N LEU A 767 0.90 -14.95 -13.23
CA LEU A 767 1.00 -16.24 -12.52
C LEU A 767 0.94 -16.10 -11.00
N PHE A 768 0.59 -14.93 -10.49
CA PHE A 768 0.56 -14.67 -9.05
C PHE A 768 -0.75 -14.05 -8.58
#